data_672c8e39ab4193e3a3ef5f18188de19a
#
_entry.id   672c8e39ab4193e3a3ef5f18188de19a
#
_cell.length_a   1.000
_cell.length_b   1.000
_cell.length_c   1.000
_cell.angle_alpha   90.00
_cell.angle_beta   90.00
_cell.angle_gamma   90.00
#
_symmetry.space_group_name_H-M   'P 1'
#
loop_
_entity.id
_entity.type
_entity.pdbx_description
1 polymer ?
#
loop_
_entity_poly.entity_id
_entity_poly.type
_entity_poly.pdbx_seq_one_letter_code
_entity_poly.pdbx_strand_id
1 'polypeptide(L)'
;MKKTIIALGMMCGCLMAHSQDVKTTFQTSGQWKPLTDIRADAVMVYGTENRPGLSFQERVDSWRKKGYITHFMAGIAWGHYADYFSGKWDGKSHMDEGQKSVQGDTIMHGPGVPYIVPTLNYLKYFKETQIKKVIDAGISHIFLEEPEFWANAGYSESFKREWKEYYGFDWRPQHLSAENTYLSNKLKYHLYYRALNETFSYAKEYGKQKGMDVRCYVPTHSLVNYSMWNIVAPEASLASMEHCDGYIAQVWTGTSRVPNYFDGNRRERVFETAFLEYGAMESMTRPTGRKMFFLTDPIEDRAVDWEDYKRNYQATFTAQLLYPQIADYEVMPWPDRIYERLYRVSANSEEKARIPRFYSTQMQVMVNTLNSIPLSKNKLNGSQGISVLMANSLMFQRSLEPVEGYQDPQLSNFFGLAFPLLKRGVPVSITHLENTGYADTWKDVKVLLMTYSNMKPLDPKAHQHLADWVKQGGTIIYCGRDNDPYQRVLEWWNQNGNSYTAPSQHLFGLMQMPEQASEGVYQYGKGKVFVVRQDPKEFAMQEKGDQPLLKVIEQAYGQLEMKNHFYLKRGSYVMASVLDEGAVSDQPLVLKGSYIDLFDPTLPTLKQKEVLPGQQVYLFDINTVKDKKKPQVLAAASRQYDEARTRNSYSFVAKSPAETNNVMRILLPREPKQVKVSVPSQHQWDKDTHTLLLQFENLPEGVKVEIHW
;
A
#
# COMPACT_ATOMS: atom_id res chain seq x y z
N MET A 1 -56.89 20.95 47.93
CA MET A 1 -55.91 21.70 47.11
C MET A 1 -54.66 20.84 46.93
N LYS A 2 -54.57 20.16 45.78
CA LYS A 2 -53.42 19.34 45.40
C LYS A 2 -52.55 20.17 44.48
N LYS A 3 -51.33 20.46 44.86
CA LYS A 3 -50.34 21.12 44.02
C LYS A 3 -49.62 20.05 43.16
N THR A 4 -49.77 20.12 41.85
CA THR A 4 -49.06 19.29 40.90
C THR A 4 -47.73 20.01 40.57
N ILE A 5 -46.60 19.36 40.89
CA ILE A 5 -45.27 19.81 40.49
C ILE A 5 -44.95 19.15 39.18
N ILE A 6 -44.80 19.92 38.09
CA ILE A 6 -44.30 19.50 36.81
C ILE A 6 -42.78 19.55 36.84
N ALA A 7 -42.12 18.41 36.87
CA ALA A 7 -40.68 18.28 36.70
C ALA A 7 -40.34 18.28 35.21
N LEU A 8 -39.71 19.33 34.72
CA LEU A 8 -39.14 19.43 33.38
C LEU A 8 -37.82 18.66 33.38
N GLY A 9 -37.85 17.43 32.89
CA GLY A 9 -36.63 16.65 32.63
C GLY A 9 -35.95 17.14 31.35
N MET A 10 -34.83 17.85 31.46
CA MET A 10 -33.90 18.03 30.35
C MET A 10 -33.29 16.69 29.99
N MET A 11 -33.78 16.08 28.90
CA MET A 11 -33.11 14.99 28.21
C MET A 11 -31.88 15.58 27.50
N CYS A 12 -30.72 15.50 28.14
CA CYS A 12 -29.43 15.70 27.48
C CYS A 12 -29.21 14.47 26.56
N GLY A 13 -29.65 14.56 25.32
CA GLY A 13 -29.34 13.57 24.30
C GLY A 13 -27.84 13.61 24.01
N CYS A 14 -27.06 12.71 24.60
CA CYS A 14 -25.75 12.36 24.10
C CYS A 14 -25.96 11.77 22.70
N LEU A 15 -25.83 12.60 21.67
CA LEU A 15 -25.56 12.12 20.32
C LEU A 15 -24.21 11.38 20.37
N MET A 16 -24.26 10.08 20.57
CA MET A 16 -23.16 9.21 20.18
C MET A 16 -23.05 9.37 18.69
N ALA A 17 -22.11 10.20 18.24
CA ALA A 17 -21.68 10.23 16.87
C ALA A 17 -21.16 8.80 16.58
N HIS A 18 -21.94 7.99 15.88
CA HIS A 18 -21.44 6.79 15.24
C HIS A 18 -20.32 7.27 14.35
N SER A 19 -19.08 6.83 14.62
CA SER A 19 -17.96 7.09 13.72
C SER A 19 -18.36 6.50 12.38
N GLN A 20 -18.62 7.37 11.41
CA GLN A 20 -18.93 6.94 10.05
C GLN A 20 -17.74 6.15 9.56
N ASP A 21 -17.95 4.91 9.11
CA ASP A 21 -16.87 4.05 8.64
C ASP A 21 -16.26 4.67 7.38
N VAL A 22 -15.03 5.18 7.49
CA VAL A 22 -14.30 5.82 6.39
C VAL A 22 -13.71 4.73 5.51
N LYS A 23 -14.18 4.67 4.25
CA LYS A 23 -13.67 3.74 3.23
C LYS A 23 -12.67 4.40 2.29
N THR A 24 -12.89 5.67 1.97
CA THR A 24 -12.02 6.40 1.05
C THR A 24 -11.52 7.69 1.68
N THR A 25 -10.24 7.96 1.49
CA THR A 25 -9.57 9.17 1.96
C THR A 25 -8.59 9.67 0.91
N PHE A 26 -8.12 10.90 1.02
CA PHE A 26 -7.05 11.47 0.20
C PHE A 26 -6.30 12.52 0.97
N GLN A 27 -5.10 12.85 0.54
CA GLN A 27 -4.26 13.86 1.16
C GLN A 27 -4.20 15.15 0.35
N THR A 28 -4.14 16.30 1.03
CA THR A 28 -3.92 17.60 0.43
C THR A 28 -3.35 18.60 1.42
N SER A 29 -2.48 19.48 0.96
CA SER A 29 -1.99 20.58 1.76
C SER A 29 -2.81 21.87 1.61
N GLY A 30 -3.78 21.89 0.69
CA GLY A 30 -4.61 23.05 0.37
C GLY A 30 -5.93 23.10 1.16
N GLN A 31 -6.61 24.25 1.05
CA GLN A 31 -8.02 24.36 1.38
C GLN A 31 -8.88 23.69 0.30
N TRP A 32 -10.16 23.48 0.59
CA TRP A 32 -11.11 23.01 -0.40
C TRP A 32 -11.19 23.95 -1.61
N LYS A 33 -11.21 23.37 -2.79
CA LYS A 33 -11.42 24.05 -4.08
C LYS A 33 -12.37 23.20 -4.94
N PRO A 34 -13.14 23.83 -5.84
CA PRO A 34 -14.04 23.12 -6.77
C PRO A 34 -13.32 22.05 -7.61
N LEU A 35 -12.10 22.32 -8.05
CA LEU A 35 -11.29 21.42 -8.89
C LEU A 35 -10.77 20.17 -8.15
N THR A 36 -10.65 20.24 -6.82
CA THR A 36 -10.08 19.15 -6.02
C THR A 36 -11.12 18.40 -5.18
N ASP A 37 -12.40 18.59 -5.47
CA ASP A 37 -13.53 18.00 -4.75
C ASP A 37 -13.85 16.59 -5.25
N ILE A 38 -12.96 15.63 -4.99
CA ILE A 38 -13.02 14.24 -5.53
C ILE A 38 -14.06 13.34 -4.88
N ARG A 39 -14.77 13.81 -3.84
CA ARG A 39 -15.87 13.10 -3.17
C ARG A 39 -15.47 11.76 -2.52
N ALA A 40 -14.31 11.72 -1.85
CA ALA A 40 -13.99 10.70 -0.86
C ALA A 40 -14.75 10.94 0.47
N ASP A 41 -14.72 9.99 1.40
CA ASP A 41 -15.35 10.13 2.73
C ASP A 41 -14.58 11.10 3.62
N ALA A 42 -13.25 11.02 3.59
CA ALA A 42 -12.36 11.84 4.42
C ALA A 42 -11.28 12.53 3.61
N VAL A 43 -10.70 13.57 4.21
CA VAL A 43 -9.51 14.26 3.71
C VAL A 43 -8.45 14.33 4.80
N MET A 44 -7.22 13.97 4.47
CA MET A 44 -6.04 14.15 5.32
C MET A 44 -5.42 15.51 5.00
N VAL A 45 -5.59 16.49 5.90
CA VAL A 45 -4.97 17.81 5.78
C VAL A 45 -3.50 17.71 6.17
N TYR A 46 -2.62 17.97 5.19
CA TYR A 46 -1.18 17.74 5.35
C TYR A 46 -0.46 18.90 6.02
N GLY A 47 0.32 18.59 7.06
CA GLY A 47 1.17 19.53 7.82
C GLY A 47 0.38 20.58 8.61
N THR A 48 0.96 21.06 9.70
CA THR A 48 0.33 22.10 10.57
C THR A 48 0.86 23.50 10.29
N GLU A 49 1.81 23.67 9.40
CA GLU A 49 2.38 24.98 9.04
C GLU A 49 1.33 25.91 8.45
N ASN A 50 1.45 27.17 8.77
CA ASN A 50 0.65 28.20 8.10
C ASN A 50 1.19 28.36 6.67
N ARG A 51 0.29 28.35 5.70
CA ARG A 51 0.60 28.64 4.30
C ARG A 51 0.26 30.11 3.99
N PRO A 52 0.84 30.73 2.97
CA PRO A 52 0.55 32.12 2.67
C PRO A 52 -0.98 32.40 2.62
N GLY A 53 -1.46 33.22 3.57
CA GLY A 53 -2.86 33.61 3.67
C GLY A 53 -3.80 32.62 4.39
N LEU A 54 -3.32 31.44 4.88
CA LEU A 54 -4.18 30.44 5.52
C LEU A 54 -3.50 29.74 6.68
N SER A 55 -4.16 29.71 7.83
CA SER A 55 -3.79 28.88 8.96
C SER A 55 -4.18 27.41 8.75
N PHE A 56 -3.60 26.52 9.53
CA PHE A 56 -4.00 25.10 9.56
C PHE A 56 -5.49 24.93 9.87
N GLN A 57 -6.01 25.68 10.85
CA GLN A 57 -7.42 25.60 11.23
C GLN A 57 -8.36 26.02 10.07
N GLU A 58 -8.03 27.10 9.34
CA GLU A 58 -8.83 27.52 8.20
C GLU A 58 -8.86 26.48 7.07
N ARG A 59 -7.73 25.80 6.83
CA ARG A 59 -7.67 24.69 5.87
C ARG A 59 -8.60 23.54 6.30
N VAL A 60 -8.52 23.12 7.56
CA VAL A 60 -9.39 22.08 8.12
C VAL A 60 -10.87 22.48 8.01
N ASP A 61 -11.23 23.69 8.43
CA ASP A 61 -12.61 24.16 8.44
C ASP A 61 -13.19 24.31 7.03
N SER A 62 -12.36 24.62 6.02
CA SER A 62 -12.79 24.69 4.63
C SER A 62 -13.34 23.35 4.12
N TRP A 63 -12.70 22.27 4.49
CA TRP A 63 -13.11 20.89 4.14
C TRP A 63 -14.32 20.43 4.96
N ARG A 64 -14.35 20.71 6.28
CA ARG A 64 -15.50 20.41 7.14
C ARG A 64 -16.79 21.05 6.65
N LYS A 65 -16.73 22.31 6.21
CA LYS A 65 -17.89 23.04 5.63
C LYS A 65 -18.47 22.38 4.38
N LYS A 66 -17.69 21.53 3.71
CA LYS A 66 -18.13 20.78 2.51
C LYS A 66 -18.56 19.34 2.82
N GLY A 67 -18.61 18.99 4.11
CA GLY A 67 -19.09 17.68 4.59
C GLY A 67 -18.05 16.57 4.62
N TYR A 68 -16.76 16.89 4.50
CA TYR A 68 -15.68 15.92 4.66
C TYR A 68 -15.37 15.64 6.13
N ILE A 69 -15.09 14.39 6.44
CA ILE A 69 -14.40 14.00 7.67
C ILE A 69 -12.94 14.46 7.52
N THR A 70 -12.40 15.17 8.53
CA THR A 70 -11.03 15.67 8.45
C THR A 70 -10.09 14.84 9.29
N HIS A 71 -9.03 14.36 8.66
CA HIS A 71 -7.90 13.68 9.24
C HIS A 71 -6.65 14.55 9.11
N PHE A 72 -5.56 14.13 9.71
CA PHE A 72 -4.26 14.80 9.62
C PHE A 72 -3.22 13.87 9.06
N MET A 73 -2.30 14.38 8.23
CA MET A 73 -1.11 13.68 7.79
C MET A 73 0.13 14.57 7.86
N ALA A 74 1.28 13.99 8.17
CA ALA A 74 2.59 14.63 8.05
C ALA A 74 3.69 13.58 7.95
N GLY A 75 4.84 13.93 7.37
CA GLY A 75 6.04 13.11 7.40
C GLY A 75 6.61 13.04 8.82
N ILE A 76 6.96 11.83 9.28
CA ILE A 76 7.70 11.66 10.55
C ILE A 76 9.20 11.84 10.35
N ALA A 77 9.69 11.58 9.12
CA ALA A 77 11.11 11.65 8.79
C ALA A 77 11.52 12.98 8.12
N TRP A 78 10.57 13.80 7.73
CA TRP A 78 10.80 15.06 7.01
C TRP A 78 9.59 15.99 7.16
N GLY A 79 9.79 17.29 6.90
CA GLY A 79 8.74 18.28 7.00
C GLY A 79 9.29 19.72 7.00
N HIS A 80 8.38 20.69 7.04
CA HIS A 80 8.76 22.12 7.11
C HIS A 80 9.16 22.55 8.53
N TYR A 81 10.25 21.97 9.06
CA TYR A 81 10.73 22.13 10.44
C TYR A 81 11.93 23.07 10.52
N ALA A 82 11.95 24.14 9.71
CA ALA A 82 13.04 25.12 9.68
C ALA A 82 13.25 25.85 11.02
N ASP A 83 12.19 26.03 11.81
CA ASP A 83 12.24 26.58 13.15
C ASP A 83 12.98 25.67 14.15
N TYR A 84 12.80 24.37 14.04
CA TYR A 84 13.56 23.38 14.78
C TYR A 84 15.04 23.40 14.41
N PHE A 85 15.36 23.22 13.13
CA PHE A 85 16.74 23.16 12.68
C PHE A 85 17.53 24.44 12.96
N SER A 86 16.90 25.62 12.83
CA SER A 86 17.53 26.92 13.09
C SER A 86 17.66 27.27 14.56
N GLY A 87 17.02 26.51 15.46
CA GLY A 87 16.98 26.79 16.88
C GLY A 87 15.98 27.86 17.31
N LYS A 88 15.06 28.27 16.46
CA LYS A 88 13.98 29.21 16.85
C LYS A 88 13.02 28.62 17.87
N TRP A 89 12.92 27.31 17.96
CA TRP A 89 12.03 26.62 18.89
C TRP A 89 12.53 26.67 20.34
N ASP A 90 13.81 26.38 20.56
CA ASP A 90 14.35 26.21 21.94
C ASP A 90 15.68 26.97 22.18
N GLY A 91 16.14 27.75 21.20
CA GLY A 91 17.38 28.52 21.27
C GLY A 91 18.63 27.74 20.91
N LYS A 92 18.54 26.48 20.44
CA LYS A 92 19.66 25.61 20.05
C LYS A 92 19.51 25.15 18.62
N SER A 93 20.58 25.23 17.84
CA SER A 93 20.62 24.67 16.49
C SER A 93 20.59 23.15 16.52
N HIS A 94 19.70 22.55 15.73
CA HIS A 94 19.56 21.10 15.56
C HIS A 94 20.02 20.62 14.16
N MET A 95 20.87 21.39 13.48
CA MET A 95 21.39 21.03 12.15
C MET A 95 22.20 19.73 12.13
N ASP A 96 22.69 19.26 13.26
CA ASP A 96 23.35 17.97 13.41
C ASP A 96 22.37 16.79 13.47
N GLU A 97 21.07 17.05 13.61
CA GLU A 97 20.03 16.04 13.59
C GLU A 97 19.47 15.75 12.17
N GLY A 98 20.01 16.41 11.15
CA GLY A 98 19.78 16.02 9.76
C GLY A 98 20.47 14.69 9.42
N GLN A 99 19.83 13.87 8.59
CA GLN A 99 20.46 12.67 8.03
C GLN A 99 21.62 13.09 7.12
N LYS A 100 22.85 12.60 7.39
CA LYS A 100 24.05 12.99 6.64
C LYS A 100 24.73 11.80 5.97
N SER A 101 25.17 12.02 4.74
CA SER A 101 25.99 11.08 3.96
C SER A 101 27.43 11.01 4.48
N VAL A 102 28.24 10.09 3.92
CA VAL A 102 29.66 9.95 4.22
C VAL A 102 30.46 11.22 3.85
N GLN A 103 30.02 12.01 2.88
CA GLN A 103 30.60 13.28 2.51
C GLN A 103 30.24 14.42 3.48
N GLY A 104 29.32 14.19 4.42
CA GLY A 104 28.80 15.17 5.35
C GLY A 104 27.62 15.99 4.81
N ASP A 105 27.17 15.70 3.59
CA ASP A 105 26.01 16.36 2.99
C ASP A 105 24.73 15.96 3.66
N THR A 106 23.83 16.92 3.92
CA THR A 106 22.49 16.63 4.43
C THR A 106 21.62 16.07 3.32
N ILE A 107 20.99 14.92 3.58
CA ILE A 107 20.05 14.30 2.66
C ILE A 107 18.72 15.04 2.72
N MET A 108 18.21 15.47 1.58
CA MET A 108 17.05 16.32 1.46
C MET A 108 15.89 15.55 0.81
N HIS A 109 14.69 15.66 1.37
CA HIS A 109 13.45 15.26 0.73
C HIS A 109 13.07 16.23 -0.41
N GLY A 110 13.32 17.50 -0.21
CA GLY A 110 13.09 18.56 -1.18
C GLY A 110 13.81 19.84 -0.78
N PRO A 111 13.74 20.92 -1.56
CA PRO A 111 14.42 22.17 -1.26
C PRO A 111 14.07 22.70 0.13
N GLY A 112 15.07 22.78 1.02
CA GLY A 112 14.88 23.25 2.40
C GLY A 112 14.16 22.26 3.35
N VAL A 113 14.00 20.99 2.95
CA VAL A 113 13.34 19.94 3.74
C VAL A 113 14.32 18.78 3.97
N PRO A 114 15.16 18.82 5.01
CA PRO A 114 16.07 17.73 5.31
C PRO A 114 15.35 16.52 5.90
N TYR A 115 15.87 15.31 5.62
CA TYR A 115 15.51 14.12 6.40
C TYR A 115 16.12 14.20 7.80
N ILE A 116 15.41 13.67 8.79
CA ILE A 116 15.72 13.83 10.22
C ILE A 116 16.24 12.52 10.81
N VAL A 117 17.22 12.62 11.70
CA VAL A 117 17.52 11.58 12.69
C VAL A 117 16.55 11.75 13.85
N PRO A 118 15.65 10.80 14.14
CA PRO A 118 14.58 11.00 15.11
C PRO A 118 15.09 10.86 16.57
N THR A 119 15.81 11.87 17.03
CA THR A 119 16.29 12.00 18.40
C THR A 119 15.13 12.29 19.38
N LEU A 120 15.37 12.16 20.67
CA LEU A 120 14.37 12.52 21.70
C LEU A 120 14.04 14.02 21.66
N ASN A 121 14.98 14.90 21.28
CA ASN A 121 14.74 16.34 21.10
C ASN A 121 13.73 16.58 19.98
N TYR A 122 13.97 15.95 18.82
CA TYR A 122 13.04 16.03 17.68
C TYR A 122 11.65 15.50 18.07
N LEU A 123 11.56 14.37 18.77
CA LEU A 123 10.27 13.82 19.16
C LEU A 123 9.54 14.75 20.14
N LYS A 124 10.23 15.43 21.03
CA LYS A 124 9.62 16.47 21.89
C LYS A 124 9.05 17.60 21.05
N TYR A 125 9.84 18.16 20.14
CA TYR A 125 9.39 19.20 19.20
C TYR A 125 8.14 18.76 18.44
N PHE A 126 8.18 17.59 17.82
CA PHE A 126 7.10 17.08 17.00
C PHE A 126 5.78 16.86 17.77
N LYS A 127 5.88 16.30 18.98
CA LYS A 127 4.72 16.13 19.88
C LYS A 127 4.09 17.48 20.24
N GLU A 128 4.91 18.48 20.62
CA GLU A 128 4.43 19.79 21.08
C GLU A 128 3.90 20.66 19.94
N THR A 129 4.52 20.64 18.77
CA THR A 129 4.22 21.58 17.67
C THR A 129 3.28 21.00 16.61
N GLN A 130 3.29 19.67 16.41
CA GLN A 130 2.44 19.01 15.44
C GLN A 130 1.26 18.30 16.12
N ILE A 131 1.53 17.27 16.90
CA ILE A 131 0.48 16.37 17.41
C ILE A 131 -0.50 17.10 18.34
N LYS A 132 0.03 17.90 19.27
CA LYS A 132 -0.81 18.71 20.18
C LYS A 132 -1.74 19.64 19.41
N LYS A 133 -1.23 20.34 18.41
CA LYS A 133 -2.00 21.29 17.58
C LYS A 133 -3.12 20.58 16.80
N VAL A 134 -2.85 19.39 16.28
CA VAL A 134 -3.82 18.57 15.55
C VAL A 134 -4.98 18.13 16.44
N ILE A 135 -4.68 17.63 17.63
CA ILE A 135 -5.70 17.18 18.58
C ILE A 135 -6.51 18.38 19.12
N ASP A 136 -5.86 19.52 19.39
CA ASP A 136 -6.54 20.75 19.79
C ASP A 136 -7.47 21.30 18.67
N ALA A 137 -7.21 21.01 17.39
CA ALA A 137 -8.09 21.30 16.26
C ALA A 137 -9.27 20.30 16.12
N GLY A 138 -9.42 19.34 17.05
CA GLY A 138 -10.49 18.36 17.05
C GLY A 138 -10.34 17.25 15.99
N ILE A 139 -9.11 16.92 15.61
CA ILE A 139 -8.81 15.83 14.67
C ILE A 139 -8.39 14.59 15.46
N SER A 140 -9.09 13.48 15.25
CA SER A 140 -8.88 12.22 15.96
C SER A 140 -8.11 11.15 15.17
N HIS A 141 -7.90 11.35 13.87
CA HIS A 141 -7.18 10.38 13.03
C HIS A 141 -5.88 11.01 12.52
N ILE A 142 -4.77 10.43 12.94
CA ILE A 142 -3.41 10.94 12.71
C ILE A 142 -2.65 9.94 11.87
N PHE A 143 -2.11 10.39 10.75
CA PHE A 143 -1.31 9.63 9.81
C PHE A 143 0.11 10.20 9.81
N LEU A 144 1.10 9.39 10.22
CA LEU A 144 2.51 9.76 10.18
C LEU A 144 3.20 8.93 9.10
N GLU A 145 3.50 9.59 7.99
CA GLU A 145 4.00 8.92 6.81
C GLU A 145 5.52 8.83 6.75
N GLU A 146 5.97 7.86 5.96
CA GLU A 146 7.33 7.72 5.48
C GLU A 146 8.38 7.78 6.60
N PRO A 147 8.41 6.77 7.50
CA PRO A 147 9.45 6.67 8.54
C PRO A 147 10.78 6.24 7.92
N GLU A 148 11.36 7.09 7.07
CA GLU A 148 12.44 6.81 6.15
C GLU A 148 13.80 7.18 6.70
N PHE A 149 14.69 6.20 6.80
CA PHE A 149 16.10 6.44 7.00
C PHE A 149 16.90 5.91 5.80
N TRP A 150 17.59 6.80 5.11
CA TRP A 150 18.37 6.43 3.94
C TRP A 150 19.55 5.54 4.32
N ALA A 151 19.80 4.47 3.55
CA ALA A 151 20.90 3.55 3.83
C ALA A 151 22.28 4.23 3.73
N ASN A 152 22.43 5.23 2.87
CA ASN A 152 23.67 6.02 2.75
C ASN A 152 23.84 7.11 3.84
N ALA A 153 22.81 7.33 4.66
CA ALA A 153 22.90 8.20 5.84
C ALA A 153 23.55 7.45 7.04
N GLY A 154 23.75 8.16 8.15
CA GLY A 154 24.28 7.57 9.38
C GLY A 154 25.64 8.17 9.80
N TYR A 155 26.01 9.36 9.27
CA TYR A 155 27.28 10.02 9.54
C TYR A 155 27.15 11.32 10.37
N SER A 156 25.93 11.73 10.74
CA SER A 156 25.71 12.89 11.59
C SER A 156 26.14 12.61 13.05
N GLU A 157 26.51 13.66 13.79
CA GLU A 157 26.92 13.52 15.20
C GLU A 157 25.75 13.01 16.07
N SER A 158 24.51 13.39 15.74
CA SER A 158 23.33 12.85 16.43
C SER A 158 23.19 11.34 16.25
N PHE A 159 23.37 10.82 15.01
CA PHE A 159 23.33 9.38 14.76
C PHE A 159 24.44 8.62 15.49
N LYS A 160 25.65 9.18 15.57
CA LYS A 160 26.76 8.58 16.34
C LYS A 160 26.47 8.50 17.83
N ARG A 161 25.79 9.51 18.39
CA ARG A 161 25.33 9.48 19.80
C ARG A 161 24.29 8.40 20.01
N GLU A 162 23.26 8.29 19.13
CA GLU A 162 22.24 7.24 19.18
C GLU A 162 22.86 5.84 19.03
N TRP A 163 23.88 5.69 18.21
CA TRP A 163 24.64 4.43 18.07
C TRP A 163 25.29 4.02 19.38
N LYS A 164 26.01 4.96 20.03
CA LYS A 164 26.69 4.67 21.30
C LYS A 164 25.70 4.31 22.41
N GLU A 165 24.56 4.98 22.44
CA GLU A 165 23.49 4.69 23.39
C GLU A 165 22.89 3.29 23.14
N TYR A 166 22.61 2.96 21.90
CA TYR A 166 21.95 1.69 21.53
C TYR A 166 22.87 0.48 21.68
N TYR A 167 24.13 0.58 21.19
CA TYR A 167 25.07 -0.55 21.17
C TYR A 167 26.04 -0.59 22.37
N GLY A 168 26.25 0.51 23.07
CA GLY A 168 27.21 0.59 24.19
C GLY A 168 28.68 0.71 23.76
N PHE A 169 28.98 0.84 22.49
CA PHE A 169 30.33 1.03 21.94
C PHE A 169 30.36 2.15 20.89
N ASP A 170 31.58 2.59 20.56
CA ASP A 170 31.79 3.74 19.65
C ASP A 170 31.31 3.42 18.24
N TRP A 171 30.75 4.42 17.56
CA TRP A 171 30.26 4.35 16.20
C TRP A 171 31.33 3.84 15.22
N ARG A 172 30.90 3.02 14.26
CA ARG A 172 31.72 2.45 13.19
C ARG A 172 31.15 2.86 11.83
N PRO A 173 31.99 3.37 10.89
CA PRO A 173 31.52 3.73 9.55
C PRO A 173 30.91 2.53 8.82
N GLN A 174 29.70 2.67 8.36
CA GLN A 174 28.93 1.57 7.74
C GLN A 174 29.57 1.02 6.46
N HIS A 175 30.23 1.88 5.65
CA HIS A 175 30.85 1.48 4.38
C HIS A 175 32.10 0.61 4.53
N LEU A 176 32.62 0.40 5.74
CA LEU A 176 33.85 -0.36 5.95
C LEU A 176 33.65 -1.87 6.05
N SER A 177 32.45 -2.36 6.32
CA SER A 177 32.18 -3.79 6.38
C SER A 177 30.68 -4.11 6.31
N ALA A 178 30.35 -5.36 5.94
CA ALA A 178 28.98 -5.89 5.97
C ALA A 178 28.36 -5.78 7.37
N GLU A 179 29.13 -6.09 8.43
CA GLU A 179 28.66 -5.96 9.82
C GLU A 179 28.27 -4.53 10.16
N ASN A 180 29.13 -3.55 9.83
CA ASN A 180 28.84 -2.14 10.13
C ASN A 180 27.64 -1.63 9.35
N THR A 181 27.46 -2.04 8.07
CA THR A 181 26.27 -1.75 7.27
C THR A 181 25.00 -2.30 7.94
N TYR A 182 25.04 -3.56 8.34
CA TYR A 182 23.91 -4.23 8.98
C TYR A 182 23.52 -3.55 10.30
N LEU A 183 24.50 -3.31 11.18
CA LEU A 183 24.26 -2.66 12.47
C LEU A 183 23.74 -1.22 12.29
N SER A 184 24.29 -0.46 11.32
CA SER A 184 23.80 0.87 11.01
C SER A 184 22.34 0.86 10.59
N ASN A 185 21.94 -0.04 9.69
CA ASN A 185 20.57 -0.15 9.23
C ASN A 185 19.64 -0.68 10.33
N LYS A 186 20.08 -1.60 11.17
CA LYS A 186 19.33 -2.05 12.34
C LYS A 186 19.05 -0.90 13.32
N LEU A 187 20.01 -0.03 13.57
CA LEU A 187 19.80 1.18 14.39
C LEU A 187 18.78 2.13 13.72
N LYS A 188 18.91 2.41 12.44
CA LYS A 188 17.97 3.27 11.68
C LYS A 188 16.54 2.77 11.80
N TYR A 189 16.34 1.47 11.63
CA TYR A 189 15.06 0.78 11.87
C TYR A 189 14.54 1.01 13.29
N HIS A 190 15.39 0.80 14.32
CA HIS A 190 15.01 1.00 15.72
C HIS A 190 14.61 2.45 16.02
N LEU A 191 15.32 3.42 15.45
CA LEU A 191 15.05 4.84 15.72
C LEU A 191 13.65 5.25 15.24
N TYR A 192 13.20 4.84 14.06
CA TYR A 192 11.85 5.15 13.58
C TYR A 192 10.78 4.30 14.26
N TYR A 193 11.08 3.06 14.66
CA TYR A 193 10.17 2.30 15.51
C TYR A 193 9.91 3.04 16.84
N ARG A 194 10.97 3.49 17.52
CA ARG A 194 10.89 4.32 18.72
C ARG A 194 10.08 5.60 18.48
N ALA A 195 10.38 6.30 17.40
CA ALA A 195 9.74 7.57 17.06
C ALA A 195 8.22 7.43 16.89
N LEU A 196 7.77 6.44 16.14
CA LEU A 196 6.34 6.17 15.95
C LEU A 196 5.68 5.73 17.24
N ASN A 197 6.28 4.81 17.98
CA ASN A 197 5.72 4.31 19.25
C ASN A 197 5.52 5.41 20.27
N GLU A 198 6.52 6.25 20.51
CA GLU A 198 6.45 7.37 21.46
C GLU A 198 5.46 8.46 21.00
N THR A 199 5.42 8.75 19.71
CA THR A 199 4.52 9.78 19.19
C THR A 199 3.07 9.33 19.24
N PHE A 200 2.79 8.07 18.91
CA PHE A 200 1.44 7.50 18.98
C PHE A 200 0.96 7.33 20.40
N SER A 201 1.83 6.89 21.32
CA SER A 201 1.52 6.85 22.76
C SER A 201 1.10 8.23 23.25
N TYR A 202 1.90 9.26 22.98
CA TYR A 202 1.59 10.64 23.34
C TYR A 202 0.24 11.11 22.75
N ALA A 203 0.01 10.83 21.46
CA ALA A 203 -1.22 11.23 20.76
C ALA A 203 -2.46 10.62 21.42
N LYS A 204 -2.41 9.34 21.78
CA LYS A 204 -3.52 8.65 22.47
C LYS A 204 -3.75 9.17 23.88
N GLU A 205 -2.68 9.39 24.64
CA GLU A 205 -2.76 9.95 26.00
C GLU A 205 -3.31 11.37 26.00
N TYR A 206 -2.78 12.24 25.13
CA TYR A 206 -3.26 13.62 25.03
C TYR A 206 -4.70 13.67 24.50
N GLY A 207 -5.04 12.84 23.53
CA GLY A 207 -6.42 12.70 23.05
C GLY A 207 -7.38 12.30 24.17
N LYS A 208 -7.02 11.32 25.00
CA LYS A 208 -7.81 10.89 26.15
C LYS A 208 -8.05 12.05 27.14
N GLN A 209 -7.04 12.89 27.40
CA GLN A 209 -7.18 14.09 28.24
C GLN A 209 -8.19 15.09 27.65
N LYS A 210 -8.34 15.12 26.32
CA LYS A 210 -9.30 15.95 25.58
C LYS A 210 -10.67 15.27 25.36
N GLY A 211 -10.87 14.05 25.88
CA GLY A 211 -12.09 13.27 25.67
C GLY A 211 -12.25 12.72 24.25
N MET A 212 -11.14 12.53 23.53
CA MET A 212 -11.10 12.04 22.15
C MET A 212 -10.49 10.63 22.07
N ASP A 213 -11.08 9.75 21.24
CA ASP A 213 -10.50 8.47 20.86
C ASP A 213 -9.60 8.69 19.62
N VAL A 214 -8.31 8.83 19.87
CA VAL A 214 -7.33 9.08 18.80
C VAL A 214 -6.89 7.77 18.17
N ARG A 215 -6.90 7.74 16.84
CA ARG A 215 -6.43 6.64 16.00
C ARG A 215 -5.18 7.05 15.25
N CYS A 216 -4.18 6.15 15.22
CA CYS A 216 -2.86 6.41 14.70
C CYS A 216 -2.52 5.42 13.56
N TYR A 217 -2.06 5.95 12.43
CA TYR A 217 -1.80 5.18 11.21
C TYR A 217 -0.42 5.52 10.65
N VAL A 218 0.17 4.56 9.93
CA VAL A 218 1.44 4.73 9.23
C VAL A 218 1.23 4.56 7.73
N PRO A 219 1.14 5.65 6.96
CA PRO A 219 1.34 5.59 5.52
C PRO A 219 2.80 5.26 5.21
N THR A 220 3.04 4.17 4.47
CA THR A 220 4.41 3.71 4.21
C THR A 220 4.48 2.85 2.95
N HIS A 221 5.66 2.80 2.35
CA HIS A 221 5.93 1.91 1.24
C HIS A 221 6.18 0.47 1.73
N SER A 222 6.08 -0.49 0.82
CA SER A 222 6.38 -1.89 1.14
C SER A 222 7.88 -2.13 1.34
N LEU A 223 8.21 -3.21 2.07
CA LEU A 223 9.60 -3.70 2.16
C LEU A 223 10.24 -3.93 0.78
N VAL A 224 9.47 -4.34 -0.23
CA VAL A 224 9.92 -4.53 -1.60
C VAL A 224 10.41 -3.19 -2.17
N ASN A 225 9.60 -2.15 -2.05
CA ASN A 225 9.95 -0.83 -2.58
C ASN A 225 11.11 -0.19 -1.83
N TYR A 226 11.03 -0.09 -0.51
CA TYR A 226 12.08 0.52 0.31
C TYR A 226 13.43 -0.18 0.15
N SER A 227 13.44 -1.51 0.05
CA SER A 227 14.68 -2.24 -0.18
C SER A 227 15.29 -1.94 -1.55
N MET A 228 14.47 -1.73 -2.59
CA MET A 228 14.96 -1.32 -3.91
C MET A 228 15.48 0.11 -3.92
N TRP A 229 14.96 0.98 -3.07
CA TRP A 229 15.38 2.37 -2.94
C TRP A 229 16.50 2.61 -1.92
N ASN A 230 16.98 1.56 -1.25
CA ASN A 230 17.95 1.66 -0.16
C ASN A 230 17.47 2.58 0.97
N ILE A 231 16.23 2.38 1.40
CA ILE A 231 15.61 3.05 2.55
C ILE A 231 15.34 2.01 3.64
N VAL A 232 15.53 2.40 4.88
CA VAL A 232 15.28 1.59 6.07
C VAL A 232 14.08 2.17 6.81
N ALA A 233 13.10 1.30 7.13
CA ALA A 233 11.89 1.66 7.86
C ALA A 233 11.43 0.49 8.76
N PRO A 234 10.66 0.72 9.83
CA PRO A 234 10.28 -0.34 10.79
C PRO A 234 9.06 -1.18 10.36
N GLU A 235 8.85 -1.42 9.10
CA GLU A 235 7.67 -1.99 8.45
C GLU A 235 6.88 -3.05 9.24
N ALA A 236 7.19 -4.35 9.09
CA ALA A 236 6.38 -5.42 9.66
C ALA A 236 6.34 -5.43 11.19
N SER A 237 7.32 -4.85 11.87
CA SER A 237 7.29 -4.71 13.32
C SER A 237 6.21 -3.77 13.82
N LEU A 238 5.75 -2.84 12.99
CA LEU A 238 4.65 -1.94 13.34
C LEU A 238 3.34 -2.70 13.56
N ALA A 239 3.16 -3.86 12.96
CA ALA A 239 1.97 -4.69 13.16
C ALA A 239 1.78 -5.15 14.61
N SER A 240 2.85 -5.26 15.39
CA SER A 240 2.81 -5.58 16.82
C SER A 240 2.82 -4.35 17.74
N MET A 241 3.00 -3.15 17.19
CA MET A 241 3.07 -1.89 17.96
C MET A 241 1.70 -1.59 18.60
N GLU A 242 1.66 -1.45 19.93
CA GLU A 242 0.41 -1.29 20.71
C GLU A 242 -0.43 -0.10 20.26
N HIS A 243 0.21 1.02 19.96
CA HIS A 243 -0.48 2.28 19.67
C HIS A 243 -0.75 2.53 18.18
N CYS A 244 -0.37 1.61 17.28
CA CYS A 244 -0.65 1.69 15.85
C CYS A 244 -1.98 1.00 15.52
N ASP A 245 -2.93 1.74 14.95
CA ASP A 245 -4.26 1.23 14.59
C ASP A 245 -4.33 0.70 13.16
N GLY A 246 -3.43 1.13 12.29
CA GLY A 246 -3.43 0.69 10.90
C GLY A 246 -2.40 1.39 10.02
N TYR A 247 -2.56 1.20 8.71
CA TYR A 247 -1.59 1.63 7.68
C TYR A 247 -2.28 2.18 6.44
N ILE A 248 -1.51 2.92 5.64
CA ILE A 248 -1.77 3.11 4.21
C ILE A 248 -0.61 2.46 3.45
N ALA A 249 -0.92 1.52 2.56
CA ALA A 249 0.05 0.94 1.64
C ALA A 249 0.32 1.92 0.50
N GLN A 250 1.43 2.63 0.55
CA GLN A 250 1.83 3.60 -0.48
C GLN A 250 2.47 2.88 -1.68
N VAL A 251 1.64 2.28 -2.53
CA VAL A 251 2.07 1.69 -3.79
C VAL A 251 1.79 2.68 -4.92
N TRP A 252 2.75 3.57 -5.16
CA TRP A 252 2.69 4.53 -6.26
C TRP A 252 2.97 3.81 -7.59
N THR A 253 2.35 4.23 -8.66
CA THR A 253 2.58 3.61 -9.97
C THR A 253 4.07 3.64 -10.34
N GLY A 254 4.77 4.73 -10.06
CA GLY A 254 6.20 4.87 -10.30
C GLY A 254 7.07 3.90 -9.49
N THR A 255 6.68 3.51 -8.27
CA THR A 255 7.47 2.58 -7.45
C THR A 255 7.49 1.18 -8.05
N SER A 256 6.39 0.75 -8.61
CA SER A 256 6.24 -0.57 -9.23
C SER A 256 6.95 -0.68 -10.60
N ARG A 257 7.49 0.43 -11.12
CA ARG A 257 8.24 0.49 -12.38
C ARG A 257 9.74 0.27 -12.25
N VAL A 258 10.24 -0.02 -11.06
CA VAL A 258 11.67 -0.36 -10.90
C VAL A 258 11.95 -1.69 -11.63
N PRO A 259 12.87 -1.70 -12.61
CA PRO A 259 13.16 -2.92 -13.37
C PRO A 259 13.69 -4.03 -12.47
N ASN A 260 13.27 -5.26 -12.68
CA ASN A 260 13.69 -6.46 -11.98
C ASN A 260 14.01 -7.61 -12.94
N TYR A 261 14.57 -8.71 -12.42
CA TYR A 261 15.00 -9.84 -13.22
C TYR A 261 13.98 -10.98 -13.21
N PHE A 262 13.73 -11.55 -14.38
CA PHE A 262 13.07 -12.84 -14.58
C PHE A 262 13.58 -13.48 -15.88
N ASP A 263 13.87 -14.77 -15.84
CA ASP A 263 14.36 -15.56 -16.99
C ASP A 263 15.57 -14.90 -17.70
N GLY A 264 16.53 -14.38 -16.91
CA GLY A 264 17.71 -13.70 -17.38
C GLY A 264 17.50 -12.25 -17.87
N ASN A 265 16.26 -11.79 -18.00
CA ASN A 265 15.93 -10.50 -18.56
C ASN A 265 15.60 -9.46 -17.47
N ARG A 266 16.19 -8.27 -17.57
CA ARG A 266 15.90 -7.13 -16.70
C ARG A 266 14.94 -6.18 -17.39
N ARG A 267 13.73 -6.01 -16.85
CA ARG A 267 12.71 -5.07 -17.36
C ARG A 267 11.70 -4.65 -16.29
N GLU A 268 10.90 -3.63 -16.59
CA GLU A 268 9.75 -3.24 -15.77
C GLU A 268 8.68 -4.35 -15.84
N ARG A 269 8.14 -4.74 -14.68
CA ARG A 269 7.02 -5.69 -14.53
C ARG A 269 6.02 -5.10 -13.55
N VAL A 270 5.30 -4.09 -14.03
CA VAL A 270 4.53 -3.17 -13.18
C VAL A 270 3.41 -3.89 -12.43
N PHE A 271 2.65 -4.73 -13.11
CA PHE A 271 1.55 -5.47 -12.50
C PHE A 271 2.05 -6.43 -11.41
N GLU A 272 3.06 -7.24 -11.72
CA GLU A 272 3.58 -8.24 -10.79
C GLU A 272 4.29 -7.60 -9.59
N THR A 273 5.03 -6.52 -9.83
CA THR A 273 5.68 -5.77 -8.75
C THR A 273 4.65 -5.14 -7.82
N ALA A 274 3.65 -4.43 -8.36
CA ALA A 274 2.55 -3.88 -7.58
C ALA A 274 1.78 -4.95 -6.80
N PHE A 275 1.52 -6.10 -7.43
CA PHE A 275 0.86 -7.23 -6.76
C PHE A 275 1.65 -7.70 -5.54
N LEU A 276 2.97 -7.81 -5.64
CA LEU A 276 3.82 -8.20 -4.50
C LEU A 276 3.94 -7.09 -3.45
N GLU A 277 4.00 -5.82 -3.84
CA GLU A 277 4.01 -4.68 -2.93
C GLU A 277 2.72 -4.63 -2.09
N TYR A 278 1.54 -4.70 -2.73
CA TYR A 278 0.26 -4.76 -2.01
C TYR A 278 0.15 -6.02 -1.15
N GLY A 279 0.65 -7.16 -1.63
CA GLY A 279 0.66 -8.42 -0.88
C GLY A 279 1.53 -8.36 0.37
N ALA A 280 2.69 -7.70 0.29
CA ALA A 280 3.55 -7.47 1.45
C ALA A 280 2.83 -6.63 2.51
N MET A 281 2.14 -5.58 2.10
CA MET A 281 1.41 -4.69 3.02
C MET A 281 0.17 -5.37 3.62
N GLU A 282 -0.63 -6.07 2.80
CA GLU A 282 -1.80 -6.81 3.30
C GLU A 282 -1.41 -7.86 4.35
N SER A 283 -0.40 -8.66 4.04
CA SER A 283 0.03 -9.74 4.93
C SER A 283 0.70 -9.23 6.22
N MET A 284 1.19 -7.99 6.22
CA MET A 284 1.75 -7.35 7.41
C MET A 284 0.67 -7.10 8.48
N THR A 285 -0.53 -6.70 8.08
CA THR A 285 -1.62 -6.32 9.01
C THR A 285 -2.67 -7.39 9.22
N ARG A 286 -2.90 -8.28 8.26
CA ARG A 286 -3.91 -9.34 8.33
C ARG A 286 -3.86 -10.14 9.64
N PRO A 287 -2.69 -10.63 10.12
CA PRO A 287 -2.62 -11.43 11.34
C PRO A 287 -3.05 -10.71 12.60
N THR A 288 -3.00 -9.40 12.62
CA THR A 288 -3.33 -8.56 13.78
C THR A 288 -4.68 -7.84 13.65
N GLY A 289 -5.33 -7.94 12.48
CA GLY A 289 -6.63 -7.30 12.21
C GLY A 289 -6.58 -5.77 12.16
N ARG A 290 -5.40 -5.17 12.02
CA ARG A 290 -5.26 -3.71 11.89
C ARG A 290 -5.79 -3.23 10.55
N LYS A 291 -6.34 -2.00 10.55
CA LYS A 291 -6.91 -1.39 9.34
C LYS A 291 -5.83 -1.14 8.30
N MET A 292 -6.13 -1.46 7.03
CA MET A 292 -5.24 -1.23 5.90
C MET A 292 -6.01 -0.48 4.81
N PHE A 293 -5.49 0.70 4.44
CA PHE A 293 -5.89 1.41 3.23
C PHE A 293 -4.89 1.08 2.11
N PHE A 294 -5.37 0.83 0.90
CA PHE A 294 -4.51 0.77 -0.27
C PHE A 294 -4.52 2.11 -0.98
N LEU A 295 -3.32 2.67 -1.22
CA LEU A 295 -3.17 3.89 -1.99
C LEU A 295 -3.21 3.56 -3.48
N THR A 296 -3.86 4.42 -4.25
CA THR A 296 -3.87 4.38 -5.72
C THR A 296 -3.51 5.75 -6.28
N ASP A 297 -2.37 5.86 -6.94
CA ASP A 297 -1.88 7.10 -7.55
C ASP A 297 -1.82 7.01 -9.08
N PRO A 298 -2.62 7.82 -9.79
CA PRO A 298 -2.68 7.80 -11.24
C PRO A 298 -1.55 8.56 -11.94
N ILE A 299 -0.68 9.26 -11.19
CA ILE A 299 0.36 10.14 -11.74
C ILE A 299 1.74 9.71 -11.24
N GLU A 300 2.68 9.67 -12.18
CA GLU A 300 4.09 9.43 -11.89
C GLU A 300 4.90 10.72 -11.84
N ASP A 301 6.03 10.72 -11.12
CA ASP A 301 6.93 11.86 -11.00
C ASP A 301 7.87 12.03 -12.20
N ARG A 302 7.73 11.21 -13.24
CA ARG A 302 8.50 11.31 -14.49
C ARG A 302 7.63 11.67 -15.66
N ALA A 303 8.19 12.43 -16.61
CA ALA A 303 7.49 12.84 -17.82
C ALA A 303 7.42 11.68 -18.81
N VAL A 304 6.23 11.19 -19.05
CA VAL A 304 5.87 10.22 -20.10
C VAL A 304 4.56 10.70 -20.76
N ASP A 305 4.09 10.03 -21.79
CA ASP A 305 2.79 10.35 -22.40
C ASP A 305 1.61 9.80 -21.58
N TRP A 306 0.41 10.29 -21.88
CA TRP A 306 -0.80 9.91 -21.15
C TRP A 306 -1.23 8.46 -21.34
N GLU A 307 -0.88 7.83 -22.45
CA GLU A 307 -1.14 6.41 -22.68
C GLU A 307 -0.21 5.55 -21.82
N ASP A 308 1.02 5.98 -21.62
CA ASP A 308 1.95 5.32 -20.68
C ASP A 308 1.46 5.42 -19.24
N TYR A 309 1.08 6.64 -18.76
CA TYR A 309 0.46 6.81 -17.44
C TYR A 309 -0.75 5.92 -17.26
N LYS A 310 -1.69 5.96 -18.20
CA LYS A 310 -2.92 5.19 -18.18
C LYS A 310 -2.69 3.69 -18.08
N ARG A 311 -1.81 3.15 -18.94
CA ARG A 311 -1.47 1.72 -18.96
C ARG A 311 -0.91 1.25 -17.63
N ASN A 312 0.06 1.97 -17.07
CA ASN A 312 0.72 1.60 -15.83
C ASN A 312 -0.19 1.79 -14.62
N TYR A 313 -1.02 2.84 -14.61
CA TYR A 313 -2.04 3.01 -13.58
C TYR A 313 -3.10 1.91 -13.61
N GLN A 314 -3.54 1.45 -14.78
CA GLN A 314 -4.45 0.30 -14.90
C GLN A 314 -3.82 -0.98 -14.33
N ALA A 315 -2.52 -1.18 -14.52
CA ALA A 315 -1.80 -2.32 -13.97
C ALA A 315 -1.76 -2.30 -12.43
N THR A 316 -1.35 -1.18 -11.83
CA THR A 316 -1.30 -1.04 -10.36
C THR A 316 -2.70 -1.04 -9.74
N PHE A 317 -3.67 -0.38 -10.37
CA PHE A 317 -5.06 -0.38 -9.92
C PHE A 317 -5.69 -1.78 -9.94
N THR A 318 -5.41 -2.57 -10.97
CA THR A 318 -5.88 -3.97 -11.01
C THR A 318 -5.22 -4.80 -9.92
N ALA A 319 -3.92 -4.64 -9.72
CA ALA A 319 -3.17 -5.39 -8.70
C ALA A 319 -3.78 -5.19 -7.29
N GLN A 320 -4.08 -3.95 -6.88
CA GLN A 320 -4.71 -3.71 -5.57
C GLN A 320 -6.08 -4.38 -5.42
N LEU A 321 -6.87 -4.42 -6.48
CA LEU A 321 -8.23 -4.98 -6.44
C LEU A 321 -8.24 -6.51 -6.31
N LEU A 322 -7.11 -7.18 -6.59
CA LEU A 322 -6.96 -8.63 -6.42
C LEU A 322 -6.81 -9.07 -4.95
N TYR A 323 -6.83 -8.13 -4.00
CA TYR A 323 -6.88 -8.40 -2.55
C TYR A 323 -8.31 -8.19 -2.03
N PRO A 324 -9.16 -9.23 -2.05
CA PRO A 324 -10.60 -9.10 -1.79
C PRO A 324 -10.95 -8.78 -0.34
N GLN A 325 -10.01 -8.91 0.57
CA GLN A 325 -10.13 -8.58 1.99
C GLN A 325 -9.85 -7.10 2.31
N ILE A 326 -9.44 -6.31 1.32
CA ILE A 326 -9.22 -4.87 1.46
C ILE A 326 -10.33 -4.11 0.72
N ALA A 327 -10.98 -3.16 1.40
CA ALA A 327 -12.01 -2.30 0.81
C ALA A 327 -11.91 -0.84 1.28
N ASP A 328 -10.77 -0.49 1.86
CA ASP A 328 -10.44 0.87 2.28
C ASP A 328 -9.31 1.40 1.40
N TYR A 329 -9.43 2.65 0.91
CA TYR A 329 -8.50 3.19 -0.08
C TYR A 329 -8.13 4.65 0.19
N GLU A 330 -6.85 4.98 0.01
CA GLU A 330 -6.45 6.35 -0.27
C GLU A 330 -6.53 6.56 -1.79
N VAL A 331 -7.34 7.51 -2.20
CA VAL A 331 -7.65 7.74 -3.62
C VAL A 331 -7.08 9.08 -4.07
N MET A 332 -6.46 9.11 -5.25
CA MET A 332 -5.93 10.35 -5.84
C MET A 332 -5.17 11.22 -4.82
N PRO A 333 -4.08 10.74 -4.22
CA PRO A 333 -3.28 11.58 -3.34
C PRO A 333 -2.85 12.84 -4.09
N TRP A 334 -2.96 14.00 -3.41
CA TRP A 334 -2.69 15.30 -4.02
C TRP A 334 -3.54 15.59 -5.26
N PRO A 335 -4.89 15.76 -5.15
CA PRO A 335 -5.75 16.02 -6.31
C PRO A 335 -5.36 17.26 -7.12
N ASP A 336 -4.68 18.23 -6.51
CA ASP A 336 -4.12 19.40 -7.21
C ASP A 336 -3.06 18.98 -8.25
N ARG A 337 -2.29 17.92 -8.01
CA ARG A 337 -1.36 17.36 -9.01
C ARG A 337 -2.12 16.91 -10.26
N ILE A 338 -3.29 16.36 -10.09
CA ILE A 338 -4.10 15.81 -11.18
C ILE A 338 -4.88 16.89 -11.93
N TYR A 339 -5.54 17.78 -11.20
CA TYR A 339 -6.50 18.71 -11.80
C TYR A 339 -5.97 20.13 -12.03
N GLU A 340 -4.92 20.56 -11.33
CA GLU A 340 -4.39 21.92 -11.43
C GLU A 340 -3.03 22.01 -12.13
N ARG A 341 -2.16 20.97 -12.00
CA ARG A 341 -0.82 21.02 -12.57
C ARG A 341 -0.78 20.82 -14.08
N LEU A 342 0.27 21.37 -14.70
CA LEU A 342 0.62 21.15 -16.09
C LEU A 342 1.75 20.13 -16.16
N TYR A 343 1.59 19.12 -17.00
CA TYR A 343 2.55 18.08 -17.25
C TYR A 343 3.06 18.16 -18.68
N ARG A 344 4.29 17.68 -18.93
CA ARG A 344 4.77 17.47 -20.30
C ARG A 344 3.83 16.50 -21.02
N VAL A 345 3.49 16.80 -22.26
CA VAL A 345 2.61 15.94 -23.07
C VAL A 345 3.27 14.64 -23.45
N SER A 346 4.62 14.58 -23.46
CA SER A 346 5.43 13.38 -23.61
C SER A 346 6.83 13.60 -23.08
N ALA A 347 7.61 12.53 -22.90
CA ALA A 347 8.99 12.57 -22.45
C ALA A 347 9.92 13.46 -23.32
N ASN A 348 9.61 13.57 -24.62
CA ASN A 348 10.43 14.30 -25.61
C ASN A 348 9.87 15.71 -25.92
N SER A 349 8.84 16.18 -25.19
CA SER A 349 8.20 17.48 -25.45
C SER A 349 8.43 18.44 -24.28
N GLU A 350 8.70 19.70 -24.58
CA GLU A 350 8.66 20.80 -23.61
C GLU A 350 7.25 21.38 -23.45
N GLU A 351 6.33 21.00 -24.32
CA GLU A 351 4.91 21.39 -24.22
C GLU A 351 4.30 20.81 -22.96
N LYS A 352 3.56 21.64 -22.23
CA LYS A 352 2.87 21.25 -21.00
C LYS A 352 1.38 21.49 -21.14
N ALA A 353 0.58 20.53 -20.72
CA ALA A 353 -0.87 20.58 -20.70
C ALA A 353 -1.43 19.98 -19.41
N ARG A 354 -2.68 20.31 -19.11
CA ARG A 354 -3.46 19.59 -18.10
C ARG A 354 -3.75 18.17 -18.58
N ILE A 355 -4.05 17.28 -17.65
CA ILE A 355 -4.50 15.93 -17.93
C ILE A 355 -5.71 15.96 -18.89
N PRO A 356 -5.70 15.16 -19.98
CA PRO A 356 -6.83 15.13 -20.91
C PRO A 356 -8.14 14.75 -20.22
N ARG A 357 -9.24 15.40 -20.60
CA ARG A 357 -10.57 15.19 -19.97
C ARG A 357 -11.03 13.74 -20.01
N PHE A 358 -10.71 12.98 -21.06
CA PHE A 358 -11.04 11.55 -21.14
C PHE A 358 -10.34 10.75 -20.05
N TYR A 359 -9.08 11.08 -19.73
CA TYR A 359 -8.31 10.40 -18.70
C TYR A 359 -8.80 10.80 -17.30
N SER A 360 -9.10 12.08 -17.06
CA SER A 360 -9.70 12.51 -15.79
C SER A 360 -11.07 11.87 -15.55
N THR A 361 -11.90 11.71 -16.59
CA THR A 361 -13.17 11.00 -16.51
C THR A 361 -12.98 9.54 -16.13
N GLN A 362 -12.03 8.84 -16.77
CA GLN A 362 -11.70 7.45 -16.44
C GLN A 362 -11.23 7.32 -14.99
N MET A 363 -10.34 8.20 -14.54
CA MET A 363 -9.88 8.21 -13.14
C MET A 363 -11.03 8.41 -12.16
N GLN A 364 -11.98 9.32 -12.47
CA GLN A 364 -13.17 9.52 -11.62
C GLN A 364 -14.07 8.28 -11.57
N VAL A 365 -14.26 7.56 -12.68
CA VAL A 365 -14.97 6.27 -12.66
C VAL A 365 -14.28 5.28 -11.74
N MET A 366 -12.96 5.12 -11.89
CA MET A 366 -12.16 4.18 -11.11
C MET A 366 -12.25 4.51 -9.61
N VAL A 367 -12.00 5.77 -9.24
CA VAL A 367 -12.04 6.26 -7.85
C VAL A 367 -13.44 6.12 -7.25
N ASN A 368 -14.48 6.50 -8.02
CA ASN A 368 -15.84 6.43 -7.51
C ASN A 368 -16.30 4.99 -7.20
N THR A 369 -15.82 4.01 -7.94
CA THR A 369 -16.12 2.59 -7.64
C THR A 369 -15.52 2.15 -6.30
N LEU A 370 -14.40 2.72 -5.87
CA LEU A 370 -13.75 2.38 -4.59
C LEU A 370 -14.60 2.79 -3.38
N ASN A 371 -15.46 3.82 -3.51
CA ASN A 371 -16.40 4.18 -2.44
C ASN A 371 -17.39 3.06 -2.09
N SER A 372 -17.62 2.09 -2.98
CA SER A 372 -18.65 1.06 -2.85
C SER A 372 -18.20 -0.37 -3.11
N ILE A 373 -16.93 -0.58 -3.46
CA ILE A 373 -16.43 -1.92 -3.74
C ILE A 373 -16.55 -2.81 -2.48
N PRO A 374 -17.16 -4.03 -2.58
CA PRO A 374 -17.38 -4.84 -1.41
C PRO A 374 -16.13 -5.63 -1.01
N LEU A 375 -16.00 -5.93 0.28
CA LEU A 375 -15.19 -7.06 0.74
C LEU A 375 -15.70 -8.36 0.10
N SER A 376 -14.82 -9.32 -0.15
CA SER A 376 -15.22 -10.60 -0.73
C SER A 376 -14.46 -11.76 -0.07
N LYS A 377 -15.17 -12.90 0.05
CA LYS A 377 -14.59 -14.17 0.48
C LYS A 377 -14.04 -15.00 -0.71
N ASN A 378 -14.23 -14.51 -1.94
CA ASN A 378 -13.68 -15.18 -3.10
C ASN A 378 -12.16 -15.14 -3.04
N LYS A 379 -11.52 -16.26 -3.35
CA LYS A 379 -10.07 -16.33 -3.48
C LYS A 379 -9.67 -15.94 -4.89
N LEU A 380 -8.49 -15.33 -5.02
CA LEU A 380 -7.86 -15.12 -6.30
C LEU A 380 -7.65 -16.47 -7.01
N ASN A 381 -8.11 -16.56 -8.24
CA ASN A 381 -8.04 -17.81 -9.01
C ASN A 381 -6.57 -18.22 -9.21
N GLY A 382 -6.25 -19.49 -8.97
CA GLY A 382 -4.89 -20.02 -9.01
C GLY A 382 -4.15 -20.00 -7.67
N SER A 383 -4.73 -19.44 -6.59
CA SER A 383 -4.13 -19.50 -5.24
C SER A 383 -4.06 -20.93 -4.72
N GLN A 384 -2.85 -21.41 -4.41
CA GLN A 384 -2.59 -22.79 -4.04
C GLN A 384 -1.95 -22.94 -2.65
N GLY A 385 -1.85 -21.84 -1.90
CA GLY A 385 -1.29 -21.85 -0.55
C GLY A 385 0.22 -21.84 -0.53
N ILE A 386 0.85 -21.23 -1.53
CA ILE A 386 2.30 -21.03 -1.56
C ILE A 386 2.61 -19.59 -1.14
N SER A 387 3.54 -19.44 -0.21
CA SER A 387 3.95 -18.15 0.35
C SER A 387 5.46 -17.95 0.23
N VAL A 388 5.89 -16.69 0.12
CA VAL A 388 7.29 -16.29 0.12
C VAL A 388 7.62 -15.56 1.41
N LEU A 389 8.70 -15.94 2.10
CA LEU A 389 9.14 -15.29 3.32
C LEU A 389 9.66 -13.87 3.04
N MET A 390 9.33 -12.97 3.94
CA MET A 390 9.87 -11.61 4.01
C MET A 390 10.20 -11.25 5.46
N ALA A 391 11.20 -10.40 5.69
CA ALA A 391 11.56 -9.92 7.01
C ALA A 391 12.04 -8.46 6.95
N ASN A 392 11.90 -7.70 8.04
CA ASN A 392 12.39 -6.32 8.13
C ASN A 392 13.89 -6.20 7.81
N SER A 393 14.68 -7.19 8.14
CA SER A 393 16.11 -7.26 7.86
C SER A 393 16.46 -7.33 6.37
N LEU A 394 15.49 -7.48 5.46
CA LEU A 394 15.69 -7.31 4.03
C LEU A 394 16.34 -5.96 3.70
N MET A 395 15.98 -4.91 4.45
CA MET A 395 16.57 -3.57 4.31
C MET A 395 17.96 -3.45 4.97
N PHE A 396 18.34 -4.36 5.88
CA PHE A 396 19.60 -4.24 6.64
C PHE A 396 20.82 -4.60 5.80
N GLN A 397 20.62 -5.36 4.72
CA GLN A 397 21.67 -5.74 3.78
C GLN A 397 21.73 -4.80 2.56
N ARG A 398 21.14 -3.60 2.66
CA ARG A 398 21.14 -2.58 1.59
C ARG A 398 22.25 -1.57 1.81
N SER A 399 22.96 -1.24 0.73
CA SER A 399 24.04 -0.24 0.71
C SER A 399 24.15 0.32 -0.70
N LEU A 400 24.54 1.59 -0.83
CA LEU A 400 24.94 2.17 -2.12
C LEU A 400 26.32 1.71 -2.54
N GLU A 401 27.23 1.51 -1.56
CA GLU A 401 28.56 0.99 -1.82
C GLU A 401 28.52 -0.54 -1.90
N PRO A 402 29.20 -1.15 -2.87
CA PRO A 402 29.29 -2.60 -2.96
C PRO A 402 29.90 -3.21 -1.70
N VAL A 403 29.28 -4.26 -1.18
CA VAL A 403 29.83 -5.09 -0.10
C VAL A 403 30.47 -6.31 -0.73
N GLU A 404 31.77 -6.51 -0.47
CA GLU A 404 32.51 -7.65 -1.01
C GLU A 404 31.82 -9.00 -0.61
N GLY A 405 31.66 -9.87 -1.60
CA GLY A 405 31.00 -11.18 -1.40
C GLY A 405 29.48 -11.11 -1.33
N TYR A 406 28.84 -9.95 -1.52
CA TYR A 406 27.38 -9.84 -1.54
C TYR A 406 26.85 -9.11 -2.77
N GLN A 407 25.87 -9.72 -3.42
CA GLN A 407 25.13 -9.13 -4.52
C GLN A 407 23.68 -9.62 -4.50
N ASP A 408 22.76 -8.67 -4.54
CA ASP A 408 21.32 -8.90 -4.69
C ASP A 408 20.71 -7.80 -5.59
N PRO A 409 21.10 -7.78 -6.90
CA PRO A 409 20.68 -6.72 -7.80
C PRO A 409 19.16 -6.75 -7.97
N GLN A 410 18.52 -5.60 -7.75
CA GLN A 410 17.06 -5.43 -7.90
C GLN A 410 16.24 -6.45 -7.08
N LEU A 411 16.68 -6.81 -5.86
CA LEU A 411 16.05 -7.84 -5.01
C LEU A 411 15.88 -9.20 -5.71
N SER A 412 16.84 -9.60 -6.53
CA SER A 412 16.75 -10.86 -7.29
C SER A 412 16.58 -12.09 -6.41
N ASN A 413 17.05 -12.07 -5.16
CA ASN A 413 16.79 -13.18 -4.22
C ASN A 413 15.30 -13.26 -3.81
N PHE A 414 14.60 -12.15 -3.68
CA PHE A 414 13.17 -12.15 -3.42
C PHE A 414 12.36 -12.49 -4.68
N PHE A 415 12.63 -11.81 -5.79
CA PHE A 415 11.91 -12.05 -7.04
C PHE A 415 12.17 -13.45 -7.61
N GLY A 416 13.34 -14.04 -7.37
CA GLY A 416 13.66 -15.41 -7.76
C GLY A 416 12.82 -16.48 -7.05
N LEU A 417 12.26 -16.18 -5.87
CA LEU A 417 11.26 -17.05 -5.23
C LEU A 417 9.83 -16.76 -5.72
N ALA A 418 9.50 -15.51 -6.04
CA ALA A 418 8.13 -15.11 -6.36
C ALA A 418 7.76 -15.25 -7.84
N PHE A 419 8.61 -14.76 -8.75
CA PHE A 419 8.28 -14.72 -10.18
C PHE A 419 8.13 -16.07 -10.87
N PRO A 420 8.87 -17.13 -10.53
CA PRO A 420 8.65 -18.43 -11.12
C PRO A 420 7.19 -18.90 -11.05
N LEU A 421 6.50 -18.56 -9.97
CA LEU A 421 5.10 -18.89 -9.75
C LEU A 421 4.16 -17.83 -10.36
N LEU A 422 4.43 -16.54 -10.12
CA LEU A 422 3.58 -15.47 -10.64
C LEU A 422 3.48 -15.51 -12.16
N LYS A 423 4.60 -15.70 -12.87
CA LYS A 423 4.64 -15.78 -14.34
C LYS A 423 3.96 -17.04 -14.90
N ARG A 424 3.54 -17.94 -14.02
CA ARG A 424 2.72 -19.13 -14.34
C ARG A 424 1.28 -19.03 -13.81
N GLY A 425 0.85 -17.82 -13.42
CA GLY A 425 -0.51 -17.56 -12.93
C GLY A 425 -0.81 -18.23 -11.59
N VAL A 426 0.22 -18.54 -10.81
CA VAL A 426 0.11 -19.03 -9.45
C VAL A 426 0.40 -17.87 -8.48
N PRO A 427 -0.64 -17.24 -7.91
CA PRO A 427 -0.45 -16.17 -6.94
C PRO A 427 0.26 -16.67 -5.70
N VAL A 428 1.31 -15.96 -5.28
CA VAL A 428 1.97 -16.20 -4.00
C VAL A 428 1.49 -15.19 -2.98
N SER A 429 1.34 -15.63 -1.73
CA SER A 429 1.20 -14.74 -0.58
C SER A 429 2.57 -14.39 0.00
N ILE A 430 2.61 -13.40 0.88
CA ILE A 430 3.81 -13.06 1.64
C ILE A 430 3.62 -13.51 3.09
N THR A 431 4.67 -14.06 3.69
CA THR A 431 4.73 -14.37 5.12
C THR A 431 5.82 -13.51 5.75
N HIS A 432 5.44 -12.58 6.62
CA HIS A 432 6.42 -11.81 7.40
C HIS A 432 6.97 -12.65 8.56
N LEU A 433 8.28 -12.72 8.67
CA LEU A 433 8.97 -13.47 9.72
C LEU A 433 8.58 -12.98 11.11
N GLU A 434 8.37 -11.67 11.26
CA GLU A 434 7.94 -11.02 12.49
C GLU A 434 6.52 -11.42 12.92
N ASN A 435 5.69 -11.88 11.98
CA ASN A 435 4.31 -12.27 12.23
C ASN A 435 4.12 -13.78 12.44
N THR A 436 5.18 -14.57 12.44
CA THR A 436 5.11 -16.04 12.53
C THR A 436 4.45 -16.57 13.81
N GLY A 437 4.40 -15.75 14.87
CA GLY A 437 3.72 -16.09 16.11
C GLY A 437 2.19 -15.98 16.08
N TYR A 438 1.60 -15.36 15.04
CA TYR A 438 0.16 -15.22 14.90
C TYR A 438 -0.42 -16.40 14.11
N ALA A 439 -1.48 -17.03 14.62
CA ALA A 439 -2.12 -18.16 13.95
C ALA A 439 -2.64 -17.83 12.55
N ASP A 440 -3.18 -16.63 12.36
CA ASP A 440 -3.73 -16.19 11.08
C ASP A 440 -2.65 -16.00 9.99
N THR A 441 -1.37 -15.89 10.36
CA THR A 441 -0.25 -15.89 9.40
C THR A 441 -0.22 -17.18 8.57
N TRP A 442 -0.53 -18.31 9.21
CA TRP A 442 -0.44 -19.63 8.61
C TRP A 442 -1.72 -20.12 7.95
N LYS A 443 -2.81 -19.36 8.15
CA LYS A 443 -4.08 -19.68 7.49
C LYS A 443 -3.89 -19.67 5.98
N ASP A 444 -4.27 -20.73 5.31
CA ASP A 444 -4.12 -20.92 3.87
C ASP A 444 -2.67 -21.12 3.35
N VAL A 445 -1.63 -21.14 4.21
CA VAL A 445 -0.24 -21.44 3.81
C VAL A 445 0.03 -22.92 3.94
N LYS A 446 0.47 -23.56 2.85
CA LYS A 446 0.87 -24.98 2.78
C LYS A 446 2.36 -25.15 2.56
N VAL A 447 2.93 -24.29 1.70
CA VAL A 447 4.35 -24.28 1.35
C VAL A 447 4.91 -22.87 1.54
N LEU A 448 6.01 -22.77 2.27
CA LEU A 448 6.76 -21.53 2.47
C LEU A 448 8.09 -21.61 1.73
N LEU A 449 8.27 -20.73 0.75
CA LEU A 449 9.55 -20.50 0.08
C LEU A 449 10.34 -19.49 0.90
N MET A 450 11.57 -19.82 1.31
CA MET A 450 12.36 -18.92 2.13
C MET A 450 13.85 -18.96 1.82
N THR A 451 14.51 -17.86 2.15
CA THR A 451 15.97 -17.73 2.08
C THR A 451 16.48 -16.81 3.17
N TYR A 452 17.71 -17.04 3.60
CA TYR A 452 18.49 -16.10 4.40
C TYR A 452 19.65 -15.46 3.61
N SER A 453 19.61 -15.53 2.28
CA SER A 453 20.64 -14.91 1.43
C SER A 453 20.55 -13.37 1.42
N ASN A 454 19.35 -12.77 1.62
CA ASN A 454 19.15 -11.33 1.58
C ASN A 454 18.43 -10.74 2.81
N MET A 455 18.13 -11.57 3.80
CA MET A 455 17.51 -11.17 5.07
C MET A 455 17.99 -12.09 6.20
N LYS A 456 17.81 -11.66 7.45
CA LYS A 456 18.18 -12.44 8.63
C LYS A 456 17.08 -12.35 9.69
N PRO A 457 16.87 -13.40 10.51
CA PRO A 457 15.88 -13.38 11.58
C PRO A 457 16.32 -12.48 12.74
N LEU A 458 15.48 -11.54 13.15
CA LEU A 458 15.78 -10.63 14.25
C LEU A 458 15.54 -11.25 15.62
N ASP A 459 14.64 -12.24 15.73
CA ASP A 459 14.28 -12.90 16.98
C ASP A 459 14.33 -14.43 16.79
N PRO A 460 15.02 -15.18 17.67
CA PRO A 460 15.06 -16.64 17.63
C PRO A 460 13.68 -17.30 17.78
N LYS A 461 12.69 -16.61 18.38
CA LYS A 461 11.32 -17.11 18.49
C LYS A 461 10.68 -17.39 17.13
N ALA A 462 11.04 -16.64 16.09
CA ALA A 462 10.55 -16.89 14.75
C ALA A 462 10.92 -18.30 14.25
N HIS A 463 12.12 -18.80 14.60
CA HIS A 463 12.54 -20.15 14.27
C HIS A 463 11.71 -21.22 15.02
N GLN A 464 11.36 -20.97 16.28
CA GLN A 464 10.48 -21.86 17.02
C GLN A 464 9.10 -21.94 16.35
N HIS A 465 8.52 -20.79 15.99
CA HIS A 465 7.22 -20.76 15.29
C HIS A 465 7.25 -21.49 13.95
N LEU A 466 8.33 -21.30 13.16
CA LEU A 466 8.54 -22.04 11.91
C LEU A 466 8.64 -23.54 12.14
N ALA A 467 9.43 -23.98 13.12
CA ALA A 467 9.58 -25.39 13.46
C ALA A 467 8.25 -26.00 13.93
N ASP A 468 7.49 -25.31 14.76
CA ASP A 468 6.18 -25.75 15.24
C ASP A 468 5.17 -25.88 14.10
N TRP A 469 5.17 -24.93 13.15
CA TRP A 469 4.32 -24.98 11.96
C TRP A 469 4.69 -26.17 11.06
N VAL A 470 5.97 -26.43 10.82
CA VAL A 470 6.42 -27.61 10.06
C VAL A 470 6.01 -28.90 10.79
N LYS A 471 6.22 -28.96 12.11
CA LYS A 471 5.82 -30.13 12.91
C LYS A 471 4.35 -30.48 12.77
N GLN A 472 3.49 -29.47 12.57
CA GLN A 472 2.04 -29.63 12.37
C GLN A 472 1.65 -30.00 10.94
N GLY A 473 2.55 -29.98 9.98
CA GLY A 473 2.30 -30.40 8.58
C GLY A 473 2.65 -29.37 7.52
N GLY A 474 3.19 -28.19 7.90
CA GLY A 474 3.70 -27.20 6.97
C GLY A 474 4.93 -27.72 6.21
N THR A 475 5.17 -27.16 5.03
CA THR A 475 6.34 -27.51 4.22
C THR A 475 7.18 -26.27 3.97
N ILE A 476 8.48 -26.34 4.29
CA ILE A 476 9.45 -25.30 3.96
C ILE A 476 10.27 -25.75 2.74
N ILE A 477 10.49 -24.84 1.80
CA ILE A 477 11.54 -24.92 0.78
C ILE A 477 12.56 -23.84 1.10
N TYR A 478 13.69 -24.24 1.65
CA TYR A 478 14.79 -23.36 2.00
C TYR A 478 15.78 -23.28 0.85
N CYS A 479 15.99 -22.08 0.30
CA CYS A 479 16.94 -21.82 -0.77
C CYS A 479 18.07 -20.93 -0.26
N GLY A 480 19.33 -21.32 -0.49
CA GLY A 480 20.49 -20.50 -0.13
C GLY A 480 21.73 -21.31 0.20
N ARG A 481 22.90 -20.72 -0.08
CA ARG A 481 24.20 -21.28 0.25
C ARG A 481 24.68 -20.94 1.66
N ASP A 482 24.08 -19.95 2.31
CA ASP A 482 24.45 -19.46 3.64
C ASP A 482 25.92 -19.00 3.74
N ASN A 483 26.44 -18.40 2.67
CA ASN A 483 27.83 -18.03 2.55
C ASN A 483 28.06 -16.52 2.31
N ASP A 484 26.99 -15.70 2.29
CA ASP A 484 27.13 -14.26 2.19
C ASP A 484 27.75 -13.66 3.47
N PRO A 485 28.41 -12.47 3.38
CA PRO A 485 29.13 -11.88 4.51
C PRO A 485 28.22 -11.52 5.70
N TYR A 486 26.93 -11.32 5.48
CA TYR A 486 25.97 -10.99 6.53
C TYR A 486 25.56 -12.17 7.40
N GLN A 487 25.93 -13.42 7.04
CA GLN A 487 25.70 -14.60 7.89
C GLN A 487 26.47 -14.49 9.23
N ARG A 488 27.58 -13.75 9.24
CA ARG A 488 28.52 -13.63 10.37
C ARG A 488 28.41 -12.33 11.16
N VAL A 489 27.40 -11.48 10.88
CA VAL A 489 27.18 -10.26 11.65
C VAL A 489 26.87 -10.57 13.11
N LEU A 490 27.25 -9.65 14.01
CA LEU A 490 27.03 -9.80 15.45
C LEU A 490 25.55 -9.78 15.80
N GLU A 491 24.96 -10.97 15.90
CA GLU A 491 23.55 -11.18 16.20
C GLU A 491 23.34 -12.39 17.14
N TRP A 492 22.12 -12.59 17.57
CA TRP A 492 21.74 -13.60 18.55
C TRP A 492 22.19 -15.03 18.18
N TRP A 493 22.32 -15.36 16.88
CA TRP A 493 22.72 -16.72 16.46
C TRP A 493 24.20 -17.01 16.65
N ASN A 494 25.05 -15.99 16.81
CA ASN A 494 26.50 -16.14 17.04
C ASN A 494 26.99 -15.43 18.30
N GLN A 495 26.07 -15.02 19.21
CA GLN A 495 26.35 -14.38 20.49
C GLN A 495 25.53 -15.02 21.63
N ASN A 496 25.76 -14.57 22.86
CA ASN A 496 25.00 -14.97 24.04
C ASN A 496 24.94 -16.49 24.27
N GLY A 497 26.04 -17.19 23.99
CA GLY A 497 26.16 -18.63 24.12
C GLY A 497 25.87 -19.42 22.84
N ASN A 498 25.43 -18.76 21.78
CA ASN A 498 25.29 -19.37 20.46
C ASN A 498 26.57 -19.16 19.63
N SER A 499 26.89 -20.13 18.77
CA SER A 499 28.09 -20.16 17.92
C SER A 499 27.80 -20.55 16.48
N TYR A 500 26.58 -20.35 16.00
CA TYR A 500 26.18 -20.68 14.64
C TYR A 500 26.84 -19.75 13.63
N THR A 501 27.33 -20.29 12.53
CA THR A 501 27.93 -19.52 11.43
C THR A 501 26.88 -18.94 10.47
N ALA A 502 25.64 -19.43 10.53
CA ALA A 502 24.49 -18.94 9.81
C ALA A 502 23.21 -19.17 10.63
N PRO A 503 22.20 -18.30 10.56
CA PRO A 503 20.97 -18.47 11.33
C PRO A 503 20.17 -19.72 10.93
N SER A 504 20.31 -20.21 9.69
CA SER A 504 19.69 -21.45 9.22
C SER A 504 20.07 -22.68 10.06
N GLN A 505 21.29 -22.70 10.59
CA GLN A 505 21.77 -23.80 11.42
C GLN A 505 20.94 -23.97 12.70
N HIS A 506 20.59 -22.89 13.36
CA HIS A 506 19.68 -22.91 14.50
C HIS A 506 18.27 -23.40 14.10
N LEU A 507 17.73 -22.94 12.97
CA LEU A 507 16.44 -23.41 12.48
C LEU A 507 16.44 -24.91 12.20
N PHE A 508 17.49 -25.39 11.51
CA PHE A 508 17.62 -26.80 11.18
C PHE A 508 17.81 -27.68 12.45
N GLY A 509 18.58 -27.20 13.42
CA GLY A 509 18.76 -27.89 14.71
C GLY A 509 17.46 -28.08 15.47
N LEU A 510 16.58 -27.03 15.52
CA LEU A 510 15.24 -27.13 16.11
C LEU A 510 14.36 -28.18 15.42
N MET A 511 14.54 -28.40 14.13
CA MET A 511 13.84 -29.43 13.36
C MET A 511 14.56 -30.79 13.30
N GLN A 512 15.55 -31.00 14.16
CA GLN A 512 16.31 -32.26 14.24
C GLN A 512 17.03 -32.64 12.92
N MET A 513 17.37 -31.64 12.12
CA MET A 513 18.15 -31.78 10.91
C MET A 513 19.65 -31.56 11.22
N PRO A 514 20.56 -32.03 10.36
CA PRO A 514 21.95 -31.58 10.42
C PRO A 514 22.03 -30.04 10.33
N GLU A 515 22.79 -29.39 11.20
CA GLU A 515 22.96 -27.92 11.17
C GLU A 515 23.47 -27.44 9.81
N GLN A 516 24.38 -28.21 9.21
CA GLN A 516 24.85 -27.97 7.84
C GLN A 516 24.13 -28.92 6.87
N ALA A 517 22.80 -28.83 6.83
CA ALA A 517 21.99 -29.67 5.97
C ALA A 517 22.42 -29.56 4.50
N SER A 518 22.68 -30.68 3.85
CA SER A 518 22.90 -30.74 2.39
C SER A 518 21.59 -30.63 1.60
N GLU A 519 21.71 -30.53 0.27
CA GLU A 519 20.53 -30.67 -0.59
C GLU A 519 19.78 -31.96 -0.30
N GLY A 520 18.44 -31.86 -0.22
CA GLY A 520 17.60 -33.02 0.08
C GLY A 520 16.28 -32.67 0.74
N VAL A 521 15.60 -33.73 1.20
CA VAL A 521 14.31 -33.65 1.86
C VAL A 521 14.44 -34.22 3.29
N TYR A 522 13.99 -33.44 4.26
CA TYR A 522 14.05 -33.79 5.67
C TYR A 522 12.63 -33.81 6.25
N GLN A 523 12.31 -34.89 6.97
CA GLN A 523 11.02 -35.04 7.62
C GLN A 523 11.08 -34.47 9.05
N TYR A 524 10.11 -33.63 9.43
CA TYR A 524 9.97 -33.15 10.80
C TYR A 524 8.50 -33.14 11.23
N GLY A 525 8.14 -33.99 12.19
CA GLY A 525 6.76 -34.23 12.58
C GLY A 525 5.90 -34.65 11.39
N LYS A 526 4.83 -33.92 11.09
CA LYS A 526 3.96 -34.17 9.93
C LYS A 526 4.41 -33.44 8.67
N GLY A 527 5.30 -32.46 8.78
CA GLY A 527 5.76 -31.62 7.67
C GLY A 527 7.13 -32.02 7.15
N LYS A 528 7.61 -31.22 6.19
CA LYS A 528 8.87 -31.48 5.49
C LYS A 528 9.67 -30.19 5.28
N VAL A 529 10.97 -30.33 5.18
CA VAL A 529 11.89 -29.27 4.75
C VAL A 529 12.67 -29.76 3.54
N PHE A 530 12.54 -29.03 2.45
CA PHE A 530 13.36 -29.19 1.25
C PHE A 530 14.50 -28.18 1.32
N VAL A 531 15.73 -28.62 1.15
CA VAL A 531 16.92 -27.76 1.12
C VAL A 531 17.46 -27.70 -0.30
N VAL A 532 17.58 -26.49 -0.83
CA VAL A 532 18.13 -26.16 -2.16
C VAL A 532 19.36 -25.27 -1.95
N ARG A 533 20.55 -25.75 -2.28
CA ARG A 533 21.81 -25.03 -2.09
C ARG A 533 22.16 -24.12 -3.26
N GLN A 534 21.13 -23.34 -3.69
CA GLN A 534 21.26 -22.26 -4.68
C GLN A 534 20.65 -20.99 -4.09
N ASP A 535 21.26 -19.85 -4.40
CA ASP A 535 20.68 -18.54 -4.02
C ASP A 535 19.56 -18.17 -5.00
N PRO A 536 18.40 -17.70 -4.51
CA PRO A 536 17.24 -17.47 -5.38
C PRO A 536 17.49 -16.48 -6.52
N LYS A 537 18.45 -15.56 -6.41
CA LYS A 537 18.84 -14.67 -7.52
C LYS A 537 19.21 -15.44 -8.79
N GLU A 538 19.73 -16.66 -8.68
CA GLU A 538 20.09 -17.49 -9.83
C GLU A 538 18.84 -17.93 -10.60
N PHE A 539 17.72 -18.14 -9.90
CA PHE A 539 16.43 -18.48 -10.50
C PHE A 539 15.84 -17.34 -11.34
N ALA A 540 16.15 -16.10 -10.98
CA ALA A 540 15.67 -14.92 -11.71
C ALA A 540 16.63 -14.47 -12.82
N MET A 541 17.94 -14.50 -12.57
CA MET A 541 18.97 -13.87 -13.41
C MET A 541 19.52 -14.76 -14.51
N GLN A 542 19.18 -16.04 -14.53
CA GLN A 542 19.60 -17.00 -15.55
C GLN A 542 18.40 -17.39 -16.42
N GLU A 543 18.65 -17.55 -17.72
CA GLU A 543 17.66 -18.14 -18.62
C GLU A 543 17.26 -19.53 -18.14
N LYS A 544 15.95 -19.78 -17.98
CA LYS A 544 15.40 -21.03 -17.41
C LYS A 544 15.97 -21.40 -16.04
N GLY A 545 16.52 -20.41 -15.31
CA GLY A 545 17.13 -20.60 -14.00
C GLY A 545 16.16 -21.09 -12.94
N ASP A 546 14.86 -20.91 -13.13
CA ASP A 546 13.79 -21.29 -12.19
C ASP A 546 13.43 -22.78 -12.20
N GLN A 547 13.91 -23.58 -13.17
CA GLN A 547 13.55 -24.98 -13.32
C GLN A 547 13.90 -25.86 -12.10
N PRO A 548 15.06 -25.70 -11.41
CA PRO A 548 15.34 -26.43 -10.19
C PRO A 548 14.32 -26.14 -9.07
N LEU A 549 13.94 -24.87 -8.89
CA LEU A 549 12.97 -24.48 -7.88
C LEU A 549 11.58 -25.07 -8.19
N LEU A 550 11.12 -24.99 -9.42
CA LEU A 550 9.82 -25.54 -9.84
C LEU A 550 9.73 -27.05 -9.60
N LYS A 551 10.81 -27.79 -9.91
CA LYS A 551 10.89 -29.23 -9.64
C LYS A 551 10.75 -29.56 -8.15
N VAL A 552 11.38 -28.76 -7.29
CA VAL A 552 11.27 -28.94 -5.84
C VAL A 552 9.86 -28.56 -5.35
N ILE A 553 9.25 -27.51 -5.89
CA ILE A 553 7.87 -27.13 -5.57
C ILE A 553 6.90 -28.26 -5.95
N GLU A 554 7.06 -28.88 -7.12
CA GLU A 554 6.23 -30.02 -7.53
C GLU A 554 6.41 -31.23 -6.59
N GLN A 555 7.62 -31.49 -6.11
CA GLN A 555 7.85 -32.55 -5.13
C GLN A 555 7.22 -32.21 -3.76
N ALA A 556 7.20 -30.94 -3.38
CA ALA A 556 6.69 -30.49 -2.09
C ALA A 556 5.15 -30.38 -2.07
N TYR A 557 4.55 -29.90 -3.13
CA TYR A 557 3.14 -29.55 -3.23
C TYR A 557 2.33 -30.57 -4.07
N GLY A 558 2.93 -31.14 -5.08
CA GLY A 558 2.29 -31.89 -6.16
C GLY A 558 2.13 -31.05 -7.43
N GLN A 559 1.29 -31.51 -8.36
CA GLN A 559 1.07 -30.82 -9.63
C GLN A 559 0.45 -29.45 -9.39
N LEU A 560 1.07 -28.39 -9.93
CA LEU A 560 0.56 -27.03 -9.89
C LEU A 560 -0.47 -26.79 -10.99
N GLU A 561 -1.55 -26.12 -10.65
CA GLU A 561 -2.49 -25.57 -11.63
C GLU A 561 -1.93 -24.24 -12.16
N MET A 562 -1.37 -24.27 -13.36
CA MET A 562 -0.73 -23.11 -13.99
C MET A 562 -1.66 -22.45 -15.00
N LYS A 563 -1.62 -21.11 -15.09
CA LYS A 563 -2.40 -20.28 -16.01
C LYS A 563 -1.56 -19.12 -16.52
N ASN A 564 -2.03 -18.44 -17.55
CA ASN A 564 -1.37 -17.23 -18.04
C ASN A 564 -2.02 -15.93 -17.51
N HIS A 565 -2.90 -16.02 -16.52
CA HIS A 565 -3.66 -14.87 -16.03
C HIS A 565 -4.04 -14.97 -14.55
N PHE A 566 -4.27 -13.82 -13.94
CA PHE A 566 -4.98 -13.67 -12.68
C PHE A 566 -6.43 -13.26 -12.93
N TYR A 567 -7.35 -13.76 -12.13
CA TYR A 567 -8.78 -13.48 -12.23
C TYR A 567 -9.43 -13.46 -10.85
N LEU A 568 -10.24 -12.42 -10.57
CA LEU A 568 -11.03 -12.32 -9.35
C LEU A 568 -12.40 -11.69 -9.64
N LYS A 569 -13.42 -12.17 -8.95
CA LYS A 569 -14.75 -11.56 -8.93
C LYS A 569 -15.10 -11.10 -7.51
N ARG A 570 -15.44 -9.80 -7.37
CA ARG A 570 -15.85 -9.17 -6.10
C ARG A 570 -17.23 -8.54 -6.27
N GLY A 571 -18.29 -9.19 -5.75
CA GLY A 571 -19.66 -8.76 -6.03
C GLY A 571 -19.92 -8.74 -7.53
N SER A 572 -20.26 -7.57 -8.05
CA SER A 572 -20.48 -7.35 -9.50
C SER A 572 -19.20 -7.01 -10.27
N TYR A 573 -18.08 -6.78 -9.59
CA TYR A 573 -16.84 -6.40 -10.24
C TYR A 573 -15.99 -7.61 -10.65
N VAL A 574 -15.45 -7.55 -11.86
CA VAL A 574 -14.54 -8.57 -12.43
C VAL A 574 -13.22 -7.91 -12.76
N MET A 575 -12.14 -8.43 -12.21
CA MET A 575 -10.77 -8.01 -12.46
C MET A 575 -9.98 -9.17 -13.03
N ALA A 576 -9.19 -8.89 -14.06
CA ALA A 576 -8.22 -9.85 -14.58
C ALA A 576 -6.98 -9.14 -15.12
N SER A 577 -5.85 -9.85 -15.08
CA SER A 577 -4.60 -9.46 -15.73
C SER A 577 -4.05 -10.67 -16.47
N VAL A 578 -3.80 -10.53 -17.78
CA VAL A 578 -3.10 -11.52 -18.56
C VAL A 578 -1.61 -11.18 -18.56
N LEU A 579 -0.79 -12.13 -18.13
CA LEU A 579 0.64 -11.95 -17.95
C LEU A 579 1.34 -11.82 -19.31
N ASP A 580 2.17 -10.80 -19.45
CA ASP A 580 3.18 -10.80 -20.52
C ASP A 580 4.37 -11.67 -20.08
N GLU A 581 5.21 -12.11 -20.97
CA GLU A 581 6.24 -13.12 -20.67
C GLU A 581 5.68 -14.35 -19.92
N GLY A 582 4.41 -14.69 -20.19
CA GLY A 582 3.76 -15.83 -19.55
C GLY A 582 4.46 -17.12 -19.89
N ALA A 583 4.98 -17.83 -18.87
CA ALA A 583 5.70 -19.10 -19.08
C ALA A 583 4.77 -20.27 -19.42
N VAL A 584 3.46 -20.03 -19.55
CA VAL A 584 2.44 -21.06 -19.85
C VAL A 584 1.87 -20.91 -21.24
N SER A 585 1.41 -19.72 -21.61
CA SER A 585 0.74 -19.45 -22.90
C SER A 585 0.64 -17.95 -23.16
N ASP A 586 0.71 -17.56 -24.42
CA ASP A 586 0.47 -16.19 -24.91
C ASP A 586 -0.96 -16.00 -25.43
N GLN A 587 -1.86 -16.93 -25.16
CA GLN A 587 -3.25 -16.83 -25.60
C GLN A 587 -4.01 -15.76 -24.82
N PRO A 588 -4.87 -14.96 -25.47
CA PRO A 588 -5.72 -13.99 -24.77
C PRO A 588 -6.73 -14.67 -23.87
N LEU A 589 -7.13 -13.98 -22.80
CA LEU A 589 -8.27 -14.36 -21.98
C LEU A 589 -9.55 -13.78 -22.58
N VAL A 590 -10.54 -14.64 -22.85
CA VAL A 590 -11.84 -14.21 -23.36
C VAL A 590 -12.89 -14.34 -22.27
N LEU A 591 -13.41 -13.19 -21.82
CA LEU A 591 -14.51 -13.10 -20.84
C LEU A 591 -15.84 -12.90 -21.57
N LYS A 592 -16.79 -13.83 -21.40
CA LYS A 592 -18.15 -13.77 -21.98
C LYS A 592 -19.15 -13.40 -20.88
N GLY A 593 -20.05 -12.43 -21.16
CA GLY A 593 -21.03 -11.95 -20.20
C GLY A 593 -21.73 -10.67 -20.68
N SER A 594 -22.36 -9.96 -19.76
CA SER A 594 -22.91 -8.63 -20.02
C SER A 594 -22.19 -7.64 -19.12
N TYR A 595 -21.22 -6.93 -19.69
CA TYR A 595 -20.25 -6.13 -18.94
C TYR A 595 -20.36 -4.64 -19.27
N ILE A 596 -20.03 -3.78 -18.30
CA ILE A 596 -19.61 -2.39 -18.52
C ILE A 596 -18.10 -2.36 -18.35
N ASP A 597 -17.37 -1.81 -19.31
CA ASP A 597 -15.91 -1.62 -19.21
C ASP A 597 -15.62 -0.36 -18.38
N LEU A 598 -15.06 -0.54 -17.18
CA LEU A 598 -14.78 0.56 -16.25
C LEU A 598 -13.41 1.23 -16.53
N PHE A 599 -12.59 0.64 -17.38
CA PHE A 599 -11.37 1.26 -17.88
C PHE A 599 -11.58 2.10 -19.14
N ASP A 600 -12.78 2.06 -19.72
CA ASP A 600 -13.14 2.92 -20.83
C ASP A 600 -13.96 4.12 -20.34
N PRO A 601 -13.51 5.39 -20.59
CA PRO A 601 -14.21 6.58 -20.12
C PRO A 601 -15.59 6.77 -20.75
N THR A 602 -15.98 5.98 -21.75
CA THR A 602 -17.32 6.00 -22.38
C THR A 602 -18.27 4.99 -21.76
N LEU A 603 -17.80 4.11 -20.85
CA LEU A 603 -18.57 3.05 -20.20
C LEU A 603 -19.38 2.19 -21.19
N PRO A 604 -18.75 1.58 -22.22
CA PRO A 604 -19.46 0.75 -23.18
C PRO A 604 -20.01 -0.53 -22.53
N THR A 605 -21.13 -1.02 -23.05
CA THR A 605 -21.66 -2.33 -22.73
C THR A 605 -21.12 -3.38 -23.69
N LEU A 606 -20.64 -4.51 -23.15
CA LEU A 606 -19.94 -5.55 -23.90
C LEU A 606 -20.58 -6.92 -23.63
N LYS A 607 -20.77 -7.74 -24.68
CA LYS A 607 -21.14 -9.17 -24.57
C LYS A 607 -19.92 -10.07 -24.38
N GLN A 608 -18.75 -9.56 -24.73
CA GLN A 608 -17.47 -10.24 -24.63
C GLN A 608 -16.35 -9.22 -24.46
N LYS A 609 -15.32 -9.55 -23.67
CA LYS A 609 -14.07 -8.79 -23.57
C LYS A 609 -12.90 -9.75 -23.80
N GLU A 610 -12.06 -9.43 -24.76
CA GLU A 610 -10.76 -10.06 -24.98
C GLU A 610 -9.68 -9.26 -24.23
N VAL A 611 -8.78 -9.97 -23.55
CA VAL A 611 -7.68 -9.40 -22.77
C VAL A 611 -6.39 -10.02 -23.28
N LEU A 612 -5.56 -9.21 -23.90
CA LEU A 612 -4.28 -9.65 -24.48
C LEU A 612 -3.18 -9.75 -23.41
N PRO A 613 -2.09 -10.51 -23.67
CA PRO A 613 -0.92 -10.50 -22.78
C PRO A 613 -0.43 -9.08 -22.46
N GLY A 614 -0.13 -8.83 -21.18
CA GLY A 614 0.25 -7.51 -20.67
C GLY A 614 -0.92 -6.54 -20.40
N GLN A 615 -2.16 -6.95 -20.68
CA GLN A 615 -3.34 -6.11 -20.43
C GLN A 615 -4.10 -6.52 -19.17
N GLN A 616 -4.80 -5.53 -18.61
CA GLN A 616 -5.70 -5.68 -17.47
C GLN A 616 -7.11 -5.26 -17.85
N VAL A 617 -8.10 -5.76 -17.10
CA VAL A 617 -9.49 -5.34 -17.21
C VAL A 617 -10.11 -5.11 -15.84
N TYR A 618 -11.04 -4.17 -15.82
CA TYR A 618 -11.92 -3.87 -14.72
C TYR A 618 -13.35 -3.71 -15.26
N LEU A 619 -14.21 -4.66 -14.96
CA LEU A 619 -15.55 -4.75 -15.53
C LEU A 619 -16.62 -4.77 -14.43
N PHE A 620 -17.80 -4.23 -14.74
CA PHE A 620 -19.00 -4.46 -13.97
C PHE A 620 -19.89 -5.47 -14.69
N ASP A 621 -20.21 -6.61 -14.06
CA ASP A 621 -21.06 -7.66 -14.62
C ASP A 621 -22.54 -7.36 -14.32
N ILE A 622 -23.26 -6.88 -15.32
CA ILE A 622 -24.69 -6.51 -15.23
C ILE A 622 -25.57 -7.72 -14.86
N ASN A 623 -25.15 -8.94 -15.19
CA ASN A 623 -25.91 -10.15 -14.89
C ASN A 623 -25.98 -10.47 -13.39
N THR A 624 -25.08 -9.90 -12.60
CA THR A 624 -25.04 -10.09 -11.14
C THR A 624 -26.05 -9.23 -10.38
N VAL A 625 -26.66 -8.25 -11.05
CA VAL A 625 -27.67 -7.37 -10.44
C VAL A 625 -28.93 -8.19 -10.19
N LYS A 626 -29.25 -8.40 -8.91
CA LYS A 626 -30.35 -9.28 -8.48
C LYS A 626 -31.74 -8.74 -8.85
N ASP A 627 -31.95 -7.44 -8.63
CA ASP A 627 -33.23 -6.78 -8.92
C ASP A 627 -33.10 -5.82 -10.09
N LYS A 628 -33.36 -6.35 -11.29
CA LYS A 628 -33.31 -5.56 -12.53
C LYS A 628 -34.47 -4.56 -12.66
N LYS A 629 -35.48 -4.61 -11.78
CA LYS A 629 -36.61 -3.66 -11.75
C LYS A 629 -36.29 -2.44 -10.85
N LYS A 630 -35.29 -2.54 -9.98
CA LYS A 630 -34.89 -1.45 -9.10
C LYS A 630 -33.90 -0.53 -9.84
N PRO A 631 -34.26 0.75 -10.09
CA PRO A 631 -33.37 1.68 -10.75
C PRO A 631 -32.15 1.97 -9.87
N GLN A 632 -30.96 1.99 -10.48
CA GLN A 632 -29.70 2.26 -9.79
C GLN A 632 -28.59 2.66 -10.74
N VAL A 633 -27.63 3.47 -10.26
CA VAL A 633 -26.39 3.77 -10.97
C VAL A 633 -25.45 2.55 -10.83
N LEU A 634 -24.98 2.01 -11.95
CA LEU A 634 -24.06 0.86 -11.98
C LEU A 634 -22.60 1.28 -12.00
N ALA A 635 -22.32 2.37 -12.71
CA ALA A 635 -21.01 2.98 -12.80
C ALA A 635 -21.14 4.48 -13.10
N ALA A 636 -20.30 5.32 -12.55
CA ALA A 636 -20.32 6.76 -12.80
C ALA A 636 -18.97 7.43 -12.49
N ALA A 637 -18.69 8.54 -13.18
CA ALA A 637 -17.60 9.45 -12.87
C ALA A 637 -17.98 10.49 -11.79
N SER A 638 -19.02 10.24 -11.02
CA SER A 638 -19.49 11.10 -9.93
C SER A 638 -20.10 10.28 -8.80
N ARG A 639 -20.09 10.82 -7.59
CA ARG A 639 -20.78 10.20 -6.43
C ARG A 639 -22.22 10.70 -6.37
N GLN A 640 -23.16 9.79 -6.05
CA GLN A 640 -24.58 10.08 -5.97
C GLN A 640 -24.98 10.39 -4.52
N TYR A 641 -25.87 11.38 -4.37
CA TYR A 641 -26.46 11.85 -3.11
C TYR A 641 -27.96 12.03 -3.27
N ASP A 642 -28.70 12.05 -2.20
CA ASP A 642 -30.14 12.34 -2.13
C ASP A 642 -30.97 11.48 -3.10
N GLU A 643 -30.63 10.19 -3.18
CA GLU A 643 -31.33 9.27 -4.05
C GLU A 643 -32.77 9.04 -3.61
N ALA A 644 -33.71 9.25 -4.53
CA ALA A 644 -35.13 8.95 -4.33
C ALA A 644 -35.68 8.09 -5.45
N ARG A 645 -36.54 7.15 -5.10
CA ARG A 645 -37.17 6.20 -6.03
C ARG A 645 -38.65 6.17 -5.81
N THR A 646 -39.42 6.22 -6.91
CA THR A 646 -40.84 5.96 -6.93
C THR A 646 -41.13 4.79 -7.86
N ARG A 647 -42.44 4.45 -8.05
CA ARG A 647 -42.82 3.43 -9.02
C ARG A 647 -42.39 3.73 -10.46
N ASN A 648 -42.34 5.02 -10.83
CA ASN A 648 -42.14 5.47 -12.21
C ASN A 648 -40.97 6.50 -12.34
N SER A 649 -40.20 6.75 -11.30
CA SER A 649 -39.10 7.72 -11.36
C SER A 649 -37.92 7.34 -10.47
N TYR A 650 -36.76 7.84 -10.84
CA TYR A 650 -35.52 7.80 -10.08
C TYR A 650 -34.85 9.16 -10.15
N SER A 651 -34.48 9.73 -9.00
CA SER A 651 -33.78 11.00 -8.92
C SER A 651 -32.60 10.95 -7.95
N PHE A 652 -31.61 11.78 -8.19
CA PHE A 652 -30.42 11.93 -7.35
C PHE A 652 -29.67 13.22 -7.66
N VAL A 653 -28.70 13.56 -6.82
CA VAL A 653 -27.72 14.64 -7.04
C VAL A 653 -26.36 14.01 -7.29
N ALA A 654 -25.75 14.31 -8.43
CA ALA A 654 -24.41 13.85 -8.81
C ALA A 654 -23.38 14.94 -8.48
N LYS A 655 -22.32 14.61 -7.73
CA LYS A 655 -21.22 15.52 -7.37
C LYS A 655 -19.87 14.96 -7.76
N SER A 656 -19.00 15.81 -8.31
CA SER A 656 -17.62 15.48 -8.72
C SER A 656 -16.84 16.78 -8.95
N PRO A 657 -15.50 16.73 -9.13
CA PRO A 657 -14.71 17.95 -9.37
C PRO A 657 -15.24 18.79 -10.54
N ALA A 658 -15.13 20.12 -10.41
CA ALA A 658 -15.40 21.03 -11.50
C ALA A 658 -14.47 20.79 -12.70
N GLU A 659 -14.87 21.26 -13.88
CA GLU A 659 -14.11 21.13 -15.15
C GLU A 659 -13.82 19.66 -15.55
N THR A 660 -14.58 18.70 -15.03
CA THR A 660 -14.53 17.29 -15.41
C THR A 660 -15.84 16.84 -16.03
N ASN A 661 -15.79 15.81 -16.88
CA ASN A 661 -16.97 15.24 -17.51
C ASN A 661 -17.50 14.07 -16.68
N ASN A 662 -18.81 14.03 -16.48
CA ASN A 662 -19.48 12.85 -15.98
C ASN A 662 -19.86 11.93 -17.13
N VAL A 663 -19.72 10.65 -16.88
CA VAL A 663 -20.32 9.55 -17.63
C VAL A 663 -20.93 8.61 -16.62
N MET A 664 -22.13 8.12 -16.86
CA MET A 664 -22.76 7.13 -15.99
C MET A 664 -23.64 6.14 -16.75
N ARG A 665 -23.66 4.91 -16.24
CA ARG A 665 -24.58 3.84 -16.65
C ARG A 665 -25.61 3.62 -15.55
N ILE A 666 -26.87 3.78 -15.89
CA ILE A 666 -28.01 3.71 -14.98
C ILE A 666 -28.91 2.56 -15.42
N LEU A 667 -29.09 1.56 -14.58
CA LEU A 667 -30.05 0.49 -14.80
C LEU A 667 -31.46 1.05 -14.55
N LEU A 668 -32.38 0.82 -15.50
CA LEU A 668 -33.79 1.23 -15.40
C LEU A 668 -34.70 0.04 -15.72
N PRO A 669 -35.93 -0.03 -15.16
CA PRO A 669 -36.86 -1.12 -15.45
C PRO A 669 -37.33 -1.13 -16.90
N ARG A 670 -37.35 0.00 -17.58
CA ARG A 670 -37.73 0.22 -18.98
C ARG A 670 -37.14 1.50 -19.53
N GLU A 671 -37.26 1.70 -20.83
CA GLU A 671 -36.84 2.91 -21.52
C GLU A 671 -37.43 4.18 -20.89
N PRO A 672 -36.60 5.19 -20.60
CA PRO A 672 -37.10 6.42 -20.02
C PRO A 672 -37.92 7.22 -21.04
N LYS A 673 -39.06 7.79 -20.59
CA LYS A 673 -39.86 8.74 -21.35
C LYS A 673 -39.31 10.18 -21.25
N GLN A 674 -38.65 10.45 -20.11
CA GLN A 674 -38.09 11.76 -19.85
C GLN A 674 -36.85 11.66 -18.99
N VAL A 675 -35.81 12.37 -19.37
CA VAL A 675 -34.58 12.56 -18.60
C VAL A 675 -34.35 14.06 -18.42
N LYS A 676 -34.46 14.52 -17.18
CA LYS A 676 -34.21 15.93 -16.80
C LYS A 676 -32.87 16.01 -16.06
N VAL A 677 -32.01 16.90 -16.52
CA VAL A 677 -30.71 17.19 -15.88
C VAL A 677 -30.61 18.70 -15.72
N SER A 678 -30.09 19.16 -14.58
CA SER A 678 -30.00 20.61 -14.29
C SER A 678 -28.94 21.36 -15.10
N VAL A 679 -28.19 20.66 -15.93
CA VAL A 679 -27.18 21.20 -16.87
C VAL A 679 -27.37 20.55 -18.24
N PRO A 680 -26.77 21.09 -19.33
CA PRO A 680 -26.79 20.44 -20.64
C PRO A 680 -26.29 19.01 -20.56
N SER A 681 -27.01 18.08 -21.18
CA SER A 681 -26.69 16.64 -21.09
C SER A 681 -27.00 15.90 -22.39
N GLN A 682 -26.35 14.75 -22.57
CA GLN A 682 -26.64 13.80 -23.63
C GLN A 682 -26.96 12.45 -23.00
N HIS A 683 -27.89 11.70 -23.61
CA HIS A 683 -28.22 10.36 -23.12
C HIS A 683 -28.55 9.41 -24.26
N GLN A 684 -28.33 8.11 -24.01
CA GLN A 684 -28.62 7.04 -24.93
C GLN A 684 -29.15 5.81 -24.16
N TRP A 685 -30.27 5.27 -24.65
CA TRP A 685 -30.85 4.03 -24.11
C TRP A 685 -30.25 2.80 -24.78
N ASP A 686 -29.82 1.84 -23.98
CA ASP A 686 -29.43 0.50 -24.42
C ASP A 686 -30.54 -0.49 -24.02
N LYS A 687 -31.32 -0.95 -25.01
CA LYS A 687 -32.42 -1.88 -24.79
C LYS A 687 -31.97 -3.28 -24.41
N ASP A 688 -30.77 -3.71 -24.81
CA ASP A 688 -30.27 -5.07 -24.58
C ASP A 688 -29.87 -5.24 -23.11
N THR A 689 -29.30 -4.22 -22.50
CA THR A 689 -28.85 -4.25 -21.10
C THR A 689 -29.81 -3.54 -20.14
N HIS A 690 -30.86 -2.89 -20.65
CA HIS A 690 -31.76 -2.01 -19.88
C HIS A 690 -31.01 -0.89 -19.13
N THR A 691 -29.99 -0.32 -19.77
CA THR A 691 -29.21 0.77 -19.17
C THR A 691 -29.31 2.05 -19.96
N LEU A 692 -29.35 3.17 -19.22
CA LEU A 692 -29.24 4.53 -19.76
C LEU A 692 -27.78 4.98 -19.62
N LEU A 693 -27.13 5.31 -20.72
CA LEU A 693 -25.90 6.11 -20.72
C LEU A 693 -26.27 7.57 -20.60
N LEU A 694 -25.71 8.28 -19.62
CA LEU A 694 -25.96 9.71 -19.38
C LEU A 694 -24.62 10.43 -19.23
N GLN A 695 -24.49 11.59 -19.93
CA GLN A 695 -23.28 12.40 -19.93
C GLN A 695 -23.61 13.88 -19.70
N PHE A 696 -22.81 14.56 -18.87
CA PHE A 696 -22.91 16.00 -18.59
C PHE A 696 -21.61 16.52 -17.97
N GLU A 697 -21.46 17.81 -17.80
CA GLU A 697 -20.35 18.41 -17.07
C GLU A 697 -20.58 18.35 -15.56
N ASN A 698 -19.57 17.93 -14.81
CA ASN A 698 -19.65 17.80 -13.35
C ASN A 698 -19.67 19.16 -12.65
N LEU A 699 -20.39 19.23 -11.53
CA LEU A 699 -20.39 20.36 -10.61
C LEU A 699 -20.18 19.87 -9.16
N PRO A 700 -19.29 20.49 -8.38
CA PRO A 700 -19.10 20.17 -6.96
C PRO A 700 -20.33 20.41 -6.10
N GLU A 701 -21.12 21.46 -6.42
CA GLU A 701 -22.38 21.78 -5.77
C GLU A 701 -23.45 20.72 -6.04
N GLY A 702 -23.37 20.05 -7.18
CA GLY A 702 -24.21 18.94 -7.59
C GLY A 702 -25.07 19.24 -8.81
N VAL A 703 -25.20 18.22 -9.65
CA VAL A 703 -26.09 18.18 -10.81
C VAL A 703 -27.30 17.34 -10.44
N LYS A 704 -28.49 17.93 -10.51
CA LYS A 704 -29.75 17.22 -10.26
C LYS A 704 -30.15 16.41 -11.49
N VAL A 705 -30.46 15.15 -11.27
CA VAL A 705 -30.92 14.20 -12.30
C VAL A 705 -32.27 13.62 -11.88
N GLU A 706 -33.26 13.67 -12.78
CA GLU A 706 -34.58 13.08 -12.60
C GLU A 706 -34.97 12.33 -13.86
N ILE A 707 -35.29 11.04 -13.72
CA ILE A 707 -35.59 10.11 -14.81
C ILE A 707 -36.99 9.53 -14.59
N HIS A 708 -37.85 9.60 -15.62
CA HIS A 708 -39.21 9.06 -15.61
C HIS A 708 -39.39 8.02 -16.73
N TRP A 709 -40.13 6.91 -16.45
CA TRP A 709 -40.45 5.84 -17.41
C TRP A 709 -41.89 5.39 -17.38
#